data_59fa6579b5bca2d41046bd5c64f1e5c8
#
_entry.id   59fa6579b5bca2d41046bd5c64f1e5c8
#
_cell.length_a   1.000
_cell.length_b   1.000
_cell.length_c   1.000
_cell.angle_alpha   90.00
_cell.angle_beta   90.00
_cell.angle_gamma   90.00
#
_symmetry.space_group_name_H-M   'P 1'
#
loop_
_entity.id
_entity.type
_entity.pdbx_description
1 polymer ?
#
loop_
_entity_poly.entity_id
_entity_poly.type
_entity_poly.pdbx_seq_one_letter_code
_entity_poly.pdbx_strand_id
1 'polypeptide(L)'
;MKIPTTTDIPQRYTWCLAGICYSSLAILPSFLSYAESYFNPAFLLENGTSVADLSRFERGNHQPAGVYRVDLWRNDEFIGSQDIVFESTTENTGDKSGGLMPCFNQVLLERIGLNSSAFPELAQQQNNKCINLLKAVPDATINFDFAAMRLNITIPQIALLSSAHGYIPPEEWDEGIPALLLNYNFTGNRGNGNDSYFFSELSGINIGPWRLRNNGSWNYFRGNGYHSEQWNNIGTWVQRAIIPLKSELVMGDGNTGSDIFDGVGFRGVRLYSSDNMYPDSQQGFAPTVRGIARTAAQLTIRQNGFIIYQSYVSPGAFEITDLHPTSSNGDLDVTIDERDGNQQNYTIPYSTVPILQREGRFKFDLTAGDFRSGNSQQSSPFFFQGTVLGGLPQEFTAYGGTQLSANYTAFLLGLGRNLGNWGAVSLDVTHARSQLADDSRHEGDSIRFLYAKSMNTFGTNFQLMGYRYSTQGFYTLDDVAYRRMEGYEYDYDYDGERRDEPIIVNYHNLRFSRKDRLQLNISQSLNDFGSLYISGTHQKYWNTSDSDTWYQVGYTSSWVGISYSLSFSWNESVGIPDNERIVGLNVSVPFNVLTKRRYTRENALDRAYASFNANRNSNGQNSWLAGVGGTLLEGHNLSYHVSQGDTSNNGYTGSATANWQAAYGTLGVGYNYDRDQHDVNWQLSGGVVGHENGITLSQPLGDTNVLIKAPGAGGVRIENQTGILTDWRGYAVMPYATVYRYNRIALDTNTMGNSIDVEKNISSVVPTQGALVRANFDTRIGVRALITVTQGGKPVPFGSLVRENSTGITSMVGDDGQVYLSGAPLSGELLVQWGDGANSRCIAHYVLPKQSLQQAVTVISAVCTHPGS
;
A
#
# COMPACT_ATOMS: atom_id res chain seq x y z
N MET A 1 -41.43 31.58 14.27
CA MET A 1 -42.01 32.87 13.82
C MET A 1 -41.62 33.08 12.38
N LYS A 2 -42.63 33.00 11.50
CA LYS A 2 -42.73 33.38 10.09
C LYS A 2 -41.72 32.94 9.06
N ILE A 3 -42.15 31.97 8.28
CA ILE A 3 -41.92 31.68 6.86
C ILE A 3 -42.53 32.82 5.99
N PRO A 4 -42.06 33.08 4.80
CA PRO A 4 -42.93 32.96 3.64
C PRO A 4 -42.21 32.15 2.54
N THR A 5 -42.77 31.18 2.04
CA THR A 5 -43.65 30.63 0.99
C THR A 5 -43.68 31.42 -0.35
N THR A 6 -43.49 30.57 -1.40
CA THR A 6 -44.14 30.52 -2.71
C THR A 6 -43.69 31.55 -3.76
N THR A 7 -43.67 31.25 -5.06
CA THR A 7 -44.53 30.59 -6.05
C THR A 7 -43.73 30.46 -7.35
N ASP A 8 -43.88 29.64 -8.23
CA ASP A 8 -44.84 28.94 -9.08
C ASP A 8 -44.30 28.81 -10.50
N ILE A 9 -44.43 27.65 -11.03
CA ILE A 9 -44.32 27.27 -12.46
C ILE A 9 -45.60 27.78 -13.21
N PRO A 10 -45.55 28.13 -14.53
CA PRO A 10 -46.27 27.20 -15.39
C PRO A 10 -45.62 26.85 -16.75
N GLN A 11 -45.83 25.60 -17.10
CA GLN A 11 -45.84 25.06 -18.44
C GLN A 11 -46.86 25.81 -19.34
N ARG A 12 -46.51 26.04 -20.62
CA ARG A 12 -47.48 26.03 -21.71
C ARG A 12 -46.89 25.43 -22.98
N TYR A 13 -47.53 24.36 -23.40
CA TYR A 13 -47.54 23.81 -24.77
C TYR A 13 -48.26 24.80 -25.70
N THR A 14 -47.73 24.96 -26.92
CA THR A 14 -48.56 25.26 -28.10
C THR A 14 -47.93 24.69 -29.36
N TRP A 15 -48.70 23.84 -29.98
CA TRP A 15 -48.56 23.33 -31.36
C TRP A 15 -48.88 24.47 -32.34
N CYS A 16 -48.14 24.54 -33.46
CA CYS A 16 -48.70 25.00 -34.72
C CYS A 16 -48.00 24.38 -35.94
N LEU A 17 -48.83 23.95 -36.83
CA LEU A 17 -48.61 23.21 -38.07
C LEU A 17 -48.04 24.08 -39.22
N ALA A 18 -47.28 23.39 -40.08
CA ALA A 18 -47.26 23.42 -41.54
C ALA A 18 -47.03 24.74 -42.31
N GLY A 19 -46.01 24.70 -43.15
CA GLY A 19 -45.80 25.57 -44.28
C GLY A 19 -44.68 25.08 -45.18
N ILE A 20 -45.07 24.31 -46.21
CA ILE A 20 -44.19 23.86 -47.30
C ILE A 20 -43.85 25.10 -48.17
N CYS A 21 -42.54 25.43 -48.32
CA CYS A 21 -42.05 26.15 -49.44
C CYS A 21 -40.82 25.50 -50.06
N TYR A 22 -41.04 24.97 -51.24
CA TYR A 22 -39.99 24.57 -52.18
C TYR A 22 -39.20 25.79 -52.59
N SER A 23 -37.90 25.79 -52.38
CA SER A 23 -36.94 26.57 -53.15
C SER A 23 -35.72 25.75 -53.42
N SER A 24 -35.58 25.32 -54.65
CA SER A 24 -34.42 24.71 -55.26
C SER A 24 -33.20 25.57 -55.09
N LEU A 25 -32.25 25.13 -54.25
CA LEU A 25 -30.90 25.74 -54.21
C LEU A 25 -29.91 24.74 -54.79
N ALA A 26 -29.24 25.18 -55.84
CA ALA A 26 -28.22 24.43 -56.57
C ALA A 26 -27.12 23.90 -55.64
N ILE A 27 -26.83 22.61 -55.69
CA ILE A 27 -25.68 21.97 -55.11
C ILE A 27 -24.47 22.35 -55.95
N LEU A 28 -23.69 23.34 -55.52
CA LEU A 28 -22.34 23.52 -55.96
C LEU A 28 -21.44 22.59 -55.12
N PRO A 29 -20.59 21.76 -55.71
CA PRO A 29 -19.60 21.00 -54.95
C PRO A 29 -18.59 21.98 -54.36
N SER A 30 -18.59 22.13 -53.04
CA SER A 30 -17.49 22.80 -52.32
C SER A 30 -16.25 21.97 -52.50
N PHE A 31 -15.41 22.42 -53.43
CA PHE A 31 -14.02 21.98 -53.42
C PHE A 31 -13.40 22.42 -52.09
N LEU A 32 -13.07 21.45 -51.22
CA LEU A 32 -12.19 21.68 -50.09
C LEU A 32 -10.84 22.14 -50.64
N SER A 33 -10.67 23.46 -50.68
CA SER A 33 -9.35 24.04 -50.89
C SER A 33 -8.51 23.75 -49.65
N TYR A 34 -7.62 22.79 -49.74
CA TYR A 34 -6.53 22.66 -48.80
C TYR A 34 -5.62 23.89 -49.03
N ALA A 35 -5.70 24.84 -48.12
CA ALA A 35 -4.70 25.89 -48.03
C ALA A 35 -3.41 25.24 -47.51
N GLU A 36 -2.39 25.11 -48.33
CA GLU A 36 -1.01 24.80 -47.86
C GLU A 36 -0.63 25.89 -46.84
N SER A 37 -0.25 25.49 -45.64
CA SER A 37 0.22 26.41 -44.60
C SER A 37 1.60 26.94 -45.03
N TYR A 38 1.63 28.10 -45.60
CA TYR A 38 2.88 28.77 -45.92
C TYR A 38 3.37 29.52 -44.67
N PHE A 39 4.50 29.10 -44.13
CA PHE A 39 5.21 29.85 -43.09
C PHE A 39 6.06 30.93 -43.72
N ASN A 40 5.51 32.15 -43.83
CA ASN A 40 6.28 33.26 -44.37
C ASN A 40 7.44 33.60 -43.42
N PRO A 41 8.71 33.36 -43.80
CA PRO A 41 9.87 33.68 -42.99
C PRO A 41 9.93 35.13 -42.50
N ALA A 42 9.29 36.04 -43.24
CA ALA A 42 9.22 37.47 -42.87
C ALA A 42 8.47 37.76 -41.58
N PHE A 43 7.54 36.88 -41.12
CA PHE A 43 6.87 37.03 -39.84
C PHE A 43 7.67 36.49 -38.65
N LEU A 44 8.73 35.73 -38.94
CA LEU A 44 9.69 35.19 -37.92
C LEU A 44 10.95 36.05 -37.85
N LEU A 45 11.04 37.11 -38.67
CA LEU A 45 12.21 37.97 -38.83
C LEU A 45 11.90 39.35 -38.31
N GLU A 46 12.08 39.67 -37.06
CA GLU A 46 11.98 41.02 -36.54
C GLU A 46 13.18 41.91 -36.89
N ASN A 47 14.35 41.33 -37.21
CA ASN A 47 15.57 42.09 -37.48
C ASN A 47 16.54 41.50 -38.54
N GLY A 48 16.03 40.89 -39.61
CA GLY A 48 16.89 40.48 -40.75
C GLY A 48 17.86 39.31 -40.50
N THR A 49 17.59 38.49 -39.53
CA THR A 49 18.32 37.25 -39.20
C THR A 49 17.82 36.10 -40.08
N SER A 50 18.73 35.18 -40.49
CA SER A 50 18.36 33.98 -41.26
C SER A 50 17.60 32.97 -40.37
N VAL A 51 16.53 32.40 -40.89
CA VAL A 51 15.77 31.32 -40.26
C VAL A 51 16.27 30.01 -40.81
N ALA A 52 16.28 28.93 -39.99
CA ALA A 52 16.54 27.57 -40.43
C ALA A 52 15.52 27.14 -41.50
N ASP A 53 15.82 26.15 -42.32
CA ASP A 53 14.96 25.68 -43.41
C ASP A 53 13.64 25.10 -42.81
N LEU A 54 12.57 25.88 -42.94
CA LEU A 54 11.20 25.51 -42.45
C LEU A 54 10.37 24.83 -43.53
N SER A 55 10.91 24.60 -44.74
CA SER A 55 10.15 23.97 -45.83
C SER A 55 9.60 22.59 -45.49
N ARG A 56 10.18 21.97 -44.49
CA ARG A 56 9.72 20.70 -43.92
C ARG A 56 8.34 20.82 -43.23
N PHE A 57 8.01 21.97 -42.66
CA PHE A 57 6.75 22.25 -42.01
C PHE A 57 5.68 22.84 -42.95
N GLU A 58 6.07 23.31 -44.13
CA GLU A 58 5.16 23.88 -45.13
C GLU A 58 4.33 22.80 -45.86
N ARG A 59 4.80 21.56 -45.88
CA ARG A 59 4.14 20.44 -46.59
C ARG A 59 3.26 19.59 -45.70
N GLY A 60 2.56 20.22 -44.75
CA GLY A 60 1.78 19.49 -43.77
C GLY A 60 2.63 18.96 -42.63
N ASN A 61 2.07 18.77 -41.47
CA ASN A 61 2.70 18.42 -40.18
C ASN A 61 3.63 17.17 -40.22
N HIS A 62 4.61 17.12 -41.09
CA HIS A 62 5.55 16.00 -41.18
C HIS A 62 6.66 16.13 -40.13
N GLN A 63 6.43 15.44 -39.01
CA GLN A 63 7.44 15.30 -37.99
C GLN A 63 8.51 14.27 -38.40
N PRO A 64 9.78 14.39 -37.93
CA PRO A 64 10.82 13.44 -38.26
C PRO A 64 10.50 12.06 -37.72
N ALA A 65 10.75 11.01 -38.49
CA ALA A 65 10.70 9.64 -37.98
C ALA A 65 11.70 9.48 -36.84
N GLY A 66 11.34 8.75 -35.79
CA GLY A 66 12.20 8.56 -34.62
C GLY A 66 11.52 7.84 -33.49
N VAL A 67 12.17 7.81 -32.34
CA VAL A 67 11.60 7.25 -31.11
C VAL A 67 10.95 8.39 -30.31
N TYR A 68 9.68 8.24 -30.03
CA TYR A 68 8.91 9.20 -29.24
C TYR A 68 8.35 8.51 -28.03
N ARG A 69 8.41 9.17 -26.87
CA ARG A 69 7.73 8.72 -25.67
C ARG A 69 6.29 9.18 -25.72
N VAL A 70 5.38 8.22 -25.70
CA VAL A 70 3.95 8.49 -25.84
C VAL A 70 3.15 7.81 -24.73
N ASP A 71 2.05 8.44 -24.36
CA ASP A 71 1.02 7.85 -23.53
C ASP A 71 0.14 6.95 -24.39
N LEU A 72 0.21 5.65 -24.10
CA LEU A 72 -0.51 4.61 -24.82
C LEU A 72 -1.88 4.37 -24.20
N TRP A 73 -2.92 4.51 -25.00
CA TRP A 73 -4.31 4.27 -24.62
C TRP A 73 -4.93 3.21 -25.52
N ARG A 74 -5.65 2.28 -24.91
CA ARG A 74 -6.43 1.23 -25.59
C ARG A 74 -7.88 1.34 -25.20
N ASN A 75 -8.79 1.51 -26.16
CA ASN A 75 -10.23 1.65 -25.92
C ASN A 75 -10.54 2.65 -24.78
N ASP A 76 -9.87 3.81 -24.79
CA ASP A 76 -9.93 4.87 -23.77
C ASP A 76 -9.36 4.49 -22.37
N GLU A 77 -8.76 3.32 -22.22
CA GLU A 77 -8.03 2.91 -21.01
C GLU A 77 -6.54 3.25 -21.14
N PHE A 78 -5.97 3.93 -20.14
CA PHE A 78 -4.54 4.23 -20.11
C PHE A 78 -3.74 2.95 -19.79
N ILE A 79 -2.85 2.55 -20.70
CA ILE A 79 -2.01 1.35 -20.57
C ILE A 79 -0.65 1.70 -19.93
N GLY A 80 -0.12 2.86 -20.26
CA GLY A 80 1.19 3.30 -19.76
C GLY A 80 1.88 4.24 -20.72
N SER A 81 3.00 4.86 -20.28
CA SER A 81 3.86 5.69 -21.12
C SER A 81 5.09 4.88 -21.53
N GLN A 82 5.42 4.87 -22.82
CA GLN A 82 6.59 4.16 -23.32
C GLN A 82 7.17 4.77 -24.58
N ASP A 83 8.40 4.39 -24.88
CA ASP A 83 9.11 4.81 -26.07
C ASP A 83 8.68 3.93 -27.27
N ILE A 84 8.08 4.55 -28.29
CA ILE A 84 7.61 3.88 -29.52
C ILE A 84 8.36 4.45 -30.72
N VAL A 85 8.76 3.57 -31.61
CA VAL A 85 9.34 3.96 -32.89
C VAL A 85 8.22 4.43 -33.82
N PHE A 86 8.37 5.58 -34.44
CA PHE A 86 7.46 6.11 -35.46
C PHE A 86 8.18 6.24 -36.79
N GLU A 87 7.50 5.82 -37.82
CA GLU A 87 7.95 5.97 -39.21
C GLU A 87 7.12 7.07 -39.88
N SER A 88 7.73 7.79 -40.86
CA SER A 88 7.01 8.78 -41.64
C SER A 88 6.15 8.09 -42.69
N THR A 89 4.88 8.49 -42.77
CA THR A 89 3.94 7.99 -43.74
C THR A 89 3.59 9.08 -44.74
N THR A 90 3.42 8.68 -46.01
CA THR A 90 2.95 9.55 -47.10
C THR A 90 1.42 9.52 -47.25
N GLU A 91 0.74 8.63 -46.52
CA GLU A 91 -0.71 8.57 -46.51
C GLU A 91 -1.27 9.66 -45.58
N ASN A 92 -2.32 10.32 -46.06
CA ASN A 92 -3.06 11.34 -45.29
C ASN A 92 -3.82 10.70 -44.11
N THR A 93 -3.11 10.34 -43.07
CA THR A 93 -3.67 9.82 -41.81
C THR A 93 -4.03 10.99 -40.90
N GLY A 94 -5.17 11.59 -41.08
CA GLY A 94 -5.75 12.54 -40.15
C GLY A 94 -4.83 13.63 -39.58
N ASP A 95 -5.35 14.78 -39.40
CA ASP A 95 -4.69 16.06 -39.17
C ASP A 95 -3.80 16.19 -37.91
N LYS A 96 -3.83 15.22 -37.00
CA LYS A 96 -3.14 15.31 -35.69
C LYS A 96 -1.89 14.43 -35.54
N SER A 97 -1.65 13.50 -36.46
CA SER A 97 -0.56 12.53 -36.34
C SER A 97 0.82 13.11 -36.71
N GLY A 98 0.83 14.31 -37.26
CA GLY A 98 2.07 14.92 -37.77
C GLY A 98 2.76 14.11 -38.88
N GLY A 99 2.02 13.25 -39.61
CA GLY A 99 2.58 12.38 -40.66
C GLY A 99 3.37 11.20 -40.11
N LEU A 100 3.17 10.83 -38.87
CA LEU A 100 3.84 9.74 -38.19
C LEU A 100 2.93 8.53 -37.99
N MET A 101 3.46 7.33 -38.19
CA MET A 101 2.79 6.06 -37.94
C MET A 101 3.59 5.22 -36.94
N PRO A 102 2.95 4.70 -35.87
CA PRO A 102 3.63 3.90 -34.88
C PRO A 102 4.05 2.55 -35.45
N CYS A 103 5.25 2.11 -35.13
CA CYS A 103 5.81 0.83 -35.49
C CYS A 103 5.46 -0.18 -34.37
N PHE A 104 4.54 -1.09 -34.65
CA PHE A 104 4.17 -2.14 -33.68
C PHE A 104 5.14 -3.31 -33.81
N ASN A 105 5.71 -3.72 -32.69
CA ASN A 105 6.42 -4.98 -32.56
C ASN A 105 5.60 -5.98 -31.73
N GLN A 106 6.03 -7.22 -31.66
CA GLN A 106 5.32 -8.27 -30.95
C GLN A 106 5.15 -7.94 -29.46
N VAL A 107 6.18 -7.36 -28.81
CA VAL A 107 6.13 -6.97 -27.40
C VAL A 107 5.07 -5.90 -27.15
N LEU A 108 4.95 -4.91 -28.05
CA LEU A 108 3.93 -3.88 -27.95
C LEU A 108 2.52 -4.46 -28.16
N LEU A 109 2.36 -5.41 -29.09
CA LEU A 109 1.07 -6.08 -29.34
C LEU A 109 0.63 -6.93 -28.14
N GLU A 110 1.56 -7.64 -27.52
CA GLU A 110 1.29 -8.40 -26.29
C GLU A 110 0.93 -7.46 -25.13
N ARG A 111 1.61 -6.32 -25.01
CA ARG A 111 1.34 -5.32 -23.98
C ARG A 111 -0.03 -4.67 -24.11
N ILE A 112 -0.49 -4.39 -25.33
CA ILE A 112 -1.86 -3.91 -25.56
C ILE A 112 -2.92 -5.02 -25.42
N GLY A 113 -2.48 -6.25 -25.12
CA GLY A 113 -3.38 -7.38 -24.88
C GLY A 113 -4.01 -7.96 -26.14
N LEU A 114 -3.36 -7.85 -27.31
CA LEU A 114 -3.87 -8.40 -28.54
C LEU A 114 -3.76 -9.93 -28.55
N ASN A 115 -4.84 -10.62 -28.90
CA ASN A 115 -4.85 -12.07 -29.08
C ASN A 115 -4.24 -12.46 -30.42
N SER A 116 -2.92 -12.53 -30.47
CA SER A 116 -2.18 -12.85 -31.68
C SER A 116 -2.54 -14.22 -32.28
N SER A 117 -2.98 -15.17 -31.45
CA SER A 117 -3.40 -16.50 -31.91
C SER A 117 -4.72 -16.49 -32.68
N ALA A 118 -5.58 -15.47 -32.48
CA ALA A 118 -6.84 -15.33 -33.21
C ALA A 118 -6.65 -14.77 -34.64
N PHE A 119 -5.46 -14.24 -34.97
CA PHE A 119 -5.18 -13.58 -36.24
C PHE A 119 -3.97 -14.21 -36.94
N PRO A 120 -4.18 -15.18 -37.84
CA PRO A 120 -3.08 -15.85 -38.56
C PRO A 120 -2.17 -14.91 -39.36
N GLU A 121 -2.70 -13.76 -39.78
CA GLU A 121 -1.93 -12.75 -40.50
C GLU A 121 -0.85 -12.07 -39.64
N LEU A 122 -1.08 -11.97 -38.32
CA LEU A 122 -0.06 -11.51 -37.37
C LEU A 122 1.10 -12.50 -37.25
N ALA A 123 0.79 -13.79 -37.24
CA ALA A 123 1.80 -14.85 -37.19
C ALA A 123 2.74 -14.81 -38.42
N GLN A 124 2.22 -14.44 -39.60
CA GLN A 124 3.02 -14.29 -40.81
C GLN A 124 3.91 -13.05 -40.76
N GLN A 125 3.57 -12.04 -39.96
CA GLN A 125 4.33 -10.79 -39.82
C GLN A 125 5.33 -10.80 -38.64
N GLN A 126 5.42 -11.87 -37.87
CA GLN A 126 6.26 -11.97 -36.65
C GLN A 126 7.76 -11.66 -36.92
N ASN A 127 8.23 -11.88 -38.15
CA ASN A 127 9.61 -11.56 -38.53
C ASN A 127 9.81 -10.11 -39.02
N ASN A 128 8.76 -9.31 -39.14
CA ASN A 128 8.84 -7.93 -39.55
C ASN A 128 9.19 -7.02 -38.36
N LYS A 129 10.08 -6.05 -38.59
CA LYS A 129 10.44 -5.06 -37.58
C LYS A 129 9.21 -4.21 -37.17
N CYS A 130 8.30 -3.93 -38.10
CA CYS A 130 7.06 -3.20 -37.88
C CYS A 130 5.87 -4.01 -38.40
N ILE A 131 4.91 -4.26 -37.53
CA ILE A 131 3.68 -4.99 -37.85
C ILE A 131 2.59 -3.97 -38.17
N ASN A 132 1.89 -4.16 -39.27
CA ASN A 132 0.74 -3.32 -39.63
C ASN A 132 -0.53 -3.83 -38.92
N LEU A 133 -0.87 -3.19 -37.81
CA LEU A 133 -2.03 -3.56 -37.00
C LEU A 133 -3.36 -3.40 -37.74
N LEU A 134 -3.52 -2.31 -38.51
CA LEU A 134 -4.76 -2.00 -39.24
C LEU A 134 -5.07 -3.04 -40.34
N LYS A 135 -4.03 -3.63 -40.92
CA LYS A 135 -4.18 -4.69 -41.92
C LYS A 135 -4.51 -6.04 -41.31
N ALA A 136 -3.97 -6.29 -40.09
CA ALA A 136 -4.07 -7.59 -39.44
C ALA A 136 -5.35 -7.75 -38.62
N VAL A 137 -5.87 -6.66 -38.04
CA VAL A 137 -7.05 -6.65 -37.18
C VAL A 137 -8.13 -5.76 -37.81
N PRO A 138 -9.18 -6.34 -38.40
CA PRO A 138 -10.31 -5.58 -38.93
C PRO A 138 -10.94 -4.73 -37.84
N ASP A 139 -11.39 -3.52 -38.23
CA ASP A 139 -12.03 -2.54 -37.35
C ASP A 139 -11.17 -1.97 -36.22
N ALA A 140 -9.85 -2.24 -36.19
CA ALA A 140 -8.93 -1.52 -35.34
C ALA A 140 -8.70 -0.09 -35.88
N THR A 141 -8.54 0.86 -34.99
CA THR A 141 -8.17 2.24 -35.36
C THR A 141 -6.97 2.71 -34.56
N ILE A 142 -6.15 3.55 -35.18
CA ILE A 142 -4.98 4.18 -34.54
C ILE A 142 -5.12 5.67 -34.71
N ASN A 143 -5.04 6.40 -33.61
CA ASN A 143 -5.06 7.85 -33.61
C ASN A 143 -3.92 8.37 -32.74
N PHE A 144 -2.93 8.99 -33.37
CA PHE A 144 -1.81 9.60 -32.68
C PHE A 144 -2.00 11.12 -32.64
N ASP A 145 -2.05 11.69 -31.44
CA ASP A 145 -2.01 13.12 -31.19
C ASP A 145 -0.59 13.51 -30.80
N PHE A 146 0.15 14.06 -31.76
CA PHE A 146 1.55 14.46 -31.58
C PHE A 146 1.68 15.57 -30.52
N ALA A 147 0.76 16.52 -30.50
CA ALA A 147 0.83 17.66 -29.57
C ALA A 147 0.66 17.20 -28.11
N ALA A 148 -0.21 16.20 -27.89
CA ALA A 148 -0.45 15.60 -26.58
C ALA A 148 0.48 14.42 -26.28
N MET A 149 1.33 13.99 -27.24
CA MET A 149 2.12 12.76 -27.17
C MET A 149 1.28 11.54 -26.74
N ARG A 150 0.07 11.44 -27.29
CA ARG A 150 -0.94 10.44 -26.93
C ARG A 150 -1.27 9.54 -28.12
N LEU A 151 -1.04 8.24 -27.97
CA LEU A 151 -1.39 7.21 -28.94
C LEU A 151 -2.64 6.46 -28.47
N ASN A 152 -3.77 6.70 -29.14
CA ASN A 152 -5.01 5.99 -28.92
C ASN A 152 -5.16 4.86 -29.92
N ILE A 153 -5.38 3.64 -29.42
CA ILE A 153 -5.62 2.45 -30.22
C ILE A 153 -7.00 1.90 -29.83
N THR A 154 -7.90 1.84 -30.82
CA THR A 154 -9.18 1.15 -30.62
C THR A 154 -9.11 -0.24 -31.21
N ILE A 155 -9.40 -1.25 -30.40
CA ILE A 155 -9.34 -2.67 -30.80
C ILE A 155 -10.66 -3.33 -30.43
N PRO A 156 -11.31 -4.06 -31.36
CA PRO A 156 -12.51 -4.84 -31.05
C PRO A 156 -12.27 -5.82 -29.89
N GLN A 157 -13.23 -5.96 -28.98
CA GLN A 157 -13.08 -6.84 -27.82
C GLN A 157 -12.75 -8.29 -28.17
N ILE A 158 -13.27 -8.78 -29.29
CA ILE A 158 -13.01 -10.14 -29.77
C ILE A 158 -11.52 -10.36 -30.15
N ALA A 159 -10.81 -9.27 -30.46
CA ALA A 159 -9.39 -9.28 -30.81
C ALA A 159 -8.48 -9.12 -29.58
N LEU A 160 -9.04 -8.83 -28.42
CA LEU A 160 -8.29 -8.72 -27.18
C LEU A 160 -8.27 -10.04 -26.42
N LEU A 161 -7.14 -10.32 -25.78
CA LEU A 161 -7.10 -11.36 -24.75
C LEU A 161 -8.06 -10.92 -23.64
N SER A 162 -8.97 -11.82 -23.26
CA SER A 162 -9.82 -11.60 -22.08
C SER A 162 -8.96 -11.68 -20.83
N SER A 163 -8.25 -10.61 -20.54
CA SER A 163 -7.49 -10.47 -19.29
C SER A 163 -8.39 -9.87 -18.23
N ALA A 164 -8.30 -10.36 -17.01
CA ALA A 164 -8.98 -9.76 -15.87
C ALA A 164 -8.46 -8.32 -15.66
N HIS A 165 -9.33 -7.41 -15.24
CA HIS A 165 -8.96 -6.02 -14.94
C HIS A 165 -7.81 -5.99 -13.92
N GLY A 166 -6.73 -5.24 -14.24
CA GLY A 166 -5.54 -5.17 -13.39
C GLY A 166 -4.54 -6.33 -13.57
N TYR A 167 -4.68 -7.14 -14.63
CA TYR A 167 -3.67 -8.16 -14.94
C TYR A 167 -2.36 -7.53 -15.40
N ILE A 168 -1.27 -7.93 -14.77
CA ILE A 168 0.10 -7.56 -15.15
C ILE A 168 0.84 -8.84 -15.54
N PRO A 169 1.43 -8.89 -16.74
CA PRO A 169 2.19 -10.07 -17.18
C PRO A 169 3.35 -10.37 -16.24
N PRO A 170 3.65 -11.66 -15.95
CA PRO A 170 4.77 -12.04 -15.08
C PRO A 170 6.15 -11.55 -15.54
N GLU A 171 6.30 -11.25 -16.82
CA GLU A 171 7.52 -10.73 -17.42
C GLU A 171 7.86 -9.29 -16.95
N GLU A 172 6.85 -8.57 -16.46
CA GLU A 172 6.99 -7.23 -15.90
C GLU A 172 7.25 -7.24 -14.38
N TRP A 173 7.20 -8.43 -13.75
CA TRP A 173 7.43 -8.56 -12.31
C TRP A 173 8.91 -8.49 -11.99
N ASP A 174 9.27 -7.52 -11.15
CA ASP A 174 10.65 -7.26 -10.75
C ASP A 174 11.00 -8.01 -9.46
N GLU A 175 11.95 -8.93 -9.54
CA GLU A 175 12.47 -9.64 -8.37
C GLU A 175 13.38 -8.75 -7.49
N GLY A 176 13.66 -7.52 -7.91
CA GLY A 176 14.43 -6.56 -7.16
C GLY A 176 15.93 -6.77 -7.18
N ILE A 177 16.61 -5.93 -6.43
CA ILE A 177 18.07 -5.91 -6.32
C ILE A 177 18.56 -6.71 -5.11
N PRO A 178 19.81 -7.21 -5.11
CA PRO A 178 20.47 -7.73 -3.92
C PRO A 178 20.52 -6.65 -2.82
N ALA A 179 20.10 -7.00 -1.61
CA ALA A 179 20.03 -6.05 -0.52
C ALA A 179 20.13 -6.70 0.86
N LEU A 180 20.64 -5.93 1.83
CA LEU A 180 20.54 -6.20 3.26
C LEU A 180 19.45 -5.29 3.83
N LEU A 181 18.53 -5.86 4.60
CA LEU A 181 17.40 -5.15 5.18
C LEU A 181 17.45 -5.30 6.71
N LEU A 182 17.21 -4.22 7.41
CA LEU A 182 16.98 -4.22 8.85
C LEU A 182 15.84 -3.26 9.14
N ASN A 183 14.75 -3.77 9.67
CA ASN A 183 13.66 -2.98 10.22
C ASN A 183 13.72 -3.12 11.74
N TYR A 184 13.71 -2.01 12.45
CA TYR A 184 13.83 -1.99 13.91
C TYR A 184 12.75 -1.14 14.55
N ASN A 185 12.33 -1.58 15.74
CA ASN A 185 11.47 -0.81 16.63
C ASN A 185 12.00 -0.95 18.05
N PHE A 186 12.31 0.17 18.68
CA PHE A 186 12.76 0.25 20.05
C PHE A 186 11.79 1.12 20.85
N THR A 187 11.20 0.58 21.89
CA THR A 187 10.36 1.32 22.83
C THR A 187 10.96 1.24 24.23
N GLY A 188 10.82 2.32 24.98
CA GLY A 188 11.27 2.37 26.36
C GLY A 188 10.27 3.15 27.20
N ASN A 189 10.16 2.73 28.45
CA ASN A 189 9.41 3.44 29.48
C ASN A 189 10.27 3.50 30.74
N ARG A 190 10.29 4.66 31.38
CA ARG A 190 10.98 4.88 32.63
C ARG A 190 10.17 5.76 33.57
N GLY A 191 9.86 5.25 34.76
CA GLY A 191 9.11 6.00 35.80
C GLY A 191 9.08 5.28 37.12
N ASN A 192 9.10 6.02 38.21
CA ASN A 192 8.90 5.62 39.61
C ASN A 192 9.54 4.29 40.03
N GLY A 193 10.78 4.02 39.57
CA GLY A 193 11.50 2.78 39.89
C GLY A 193 11.23 1.60 38.97
N ASN A 194 10.40 1.79 37.94
CA ASN A 194 10.16 0.79 36.90
C ASN A 194 10.78 1.24 35.59
N ASP A 195 11.63 0.41 35.00
CA ASP A 195 12.21 0.59 33.68
C ASP A 195 11.78 -0.59 32.80
N SER A 196 11.21 -0.33 31.63
CA SER A 196 10.90 -1.37 30.64
C SER A 196 11.40 -0.97 29.27
N TYR A 197 12.05 -1.92 28.58
CA TYR A 197 12.53 -1.72 27.21
C TYR A 197 12.11 -2.89 26.35
N PHE A 198 11.68 -2.58 25.15
CA PHE A 198 11.37 -3.57 24.13
C PHE A 198 12.07 -3.20 22.84
N PHE A 199 12.80 -4.14 22.29
CA PHE A 199 13.42 -4.03 20.97
C PHE A 199 12.92 -5.16 20.09
N SER A 200 12.45 -4.85 18.90
CA SER A 200 12.15 -5.86 17.87
C SER A 200 12.91 -5.54 16.60
N GLU A 201 13.35 -6.58 15.93
CA GLU A 201 14.02 -6.47 14.66
C GLU A 201 13.44 -7.46 13.64
N LEU A 202 13.34 -7.01 12.38
CA LEU A 202 13.15 -7.87 11.23
C LEU A 202 14.32 -7.63 10.28
N SER A 203 15.27 -8.55 10.30
CA SER A 203 16.43 -8.50 9.43
C SER A 203 16.24 -9.39 8.20
N GLY A 204 16.88 -9.06 7.08
CA GLY A 204 16.71 -9.80 5.85
C GLY A 204 17.83 -9.65 4.86
N ILE A 205 17.93 -10.63 3.97
CA ILE A 205 18.84 -10.63 2.82
C ILE A 205 18.05 -11.03 1.58
N ASN A 206 18.17 -10.23 0.52
CA ASN A 206 17.63 -10.51 -0.79
C ASN A 206 18.74 -10.89 -1.74
N ILE A 207 18.66 -12.06 -2.40
CA ILE A 207 19.60 -12.53 -3.43
C ILE A 207 18.79 -13.18 -4.57
N GLY A 208 18.70 -12.50 -5.72
CA GLY A 208 17.82 -12.93 -6.81
C GLY A 208 16.39 -13.14 -6.30
N PRO A 209 15.73 -14.26 -6.57
CA PRO A 209 14.36 -14.53 -6.10
C PRO A 209 14.26 -14.94 -4.62
N TRP A 210 15.37 -15.14 -3.92
CA TRP A 210 15.39 -15.64 -2.54
C TRP A 210 15.37 -14.51 -1.51
N ARG A 211 14.55 -14.68 -0.47
CA ARG A 211 14.34 -13.75 0.64
C ARG A 211 14.59 -14.49 1.96
N LEU A 212 15.77 -14.30 2.55
CA LEU A 212 16.03 -14.72 3.92
C LEU A 212 15.49 -13.67 4.87
N ARG A 213 14.79 -14.07 5.92
CA ARG A 213 14.25 -13.19 6.97
C ARG A 213 14.51 -13.81 8.34
N ASN A 214 14.82 -12.94 9.29
CA ASN A 214 14.85 -13.28 10.71
C ASN A 214 14.07 -12.22 11.47
N ASN A 215 13.20 -12.66 12.38
CA ASN A 215 12.41 -11.82 13.26
C ASN A 215 12.75 -12.14 14.69
N GLY A 216 13.21 -11.15 15.45
CA GLY A 216 13.59 -11.28 16.84
C GLY A 216 13.03 -10.19 17.71
N SER A 217 12.92 -10.45 19.02
CA SER A 217 12.57 -9.44 20.01
C SER A 217 13.39 -9.60 21.28
N TRP A 218 13.70 -8.47 21.88
CA TRP A 218 14.35 -8.38 23.17
C TRP A 218 13.47 -7.59 24.12
N ASN A 219 13.23 -8.17 25.31
CA ASN A 219 12.45 -7.56 26.37
C ASN A 219 13.35 -7.37 27.58
N TYR A 220 13.28 -6.23 28.20
CA TYR A 220 13.93 -5.91 29.45
C TYR A 220 12.93 -5.25 30.40
N PHE A 221 12.85 -5.74 31.60
CA PHE A 221 12.06 -5.15 32.68
C PHE A 221 12.87 -5.08 33.97
N ARG A 222 12.77 -3.97 34.66
CA ARG A 222 13.33 -3.79 36.00
C ARG A 222 12.36 -2.95 36.83
N GLY A 223 11.97 -3.47 37.99
CA GLY A 223 11.08 -2.75 38.91
C GLY A 223 10.83 -3.55 40.18
N ASN A 224 10.58 -2.87 41.31
CA ASN A 224 10.24 -3.46 42.60
C ASN A 224 11.22 -4.54 43.11
N GLY A 225 12.53 -4.40 42.82
CA GLY A 225 13.52 -5.42 43.13
C GLY A 225 13.59 -6.62 42.20
N TYR A 226 12.79 -6.60 41.15
CA TYR A 226 12.68 -7.60 40.11
C TYR A 226 13.40 -7.18 38.83
N HIS A 227 14.03 -8.12 38.13
CA HIS A 227 14.71 -7.89 36.85
C HIS A 227 14.44 -9.06 35.91
N SER A 228 14.04 -8.78 34.72
CA SER A 228 13.84 -9.78 33.64
C SER A 228 14.49 -9.29 32.35
N GLU A 229 15.22 -10.15 31.68
CA GLU A 229 15.83 -9.89 30.38
C GLU A 229 15.67 -11.15 29.51
N GLN A 230 15.05 -11.00 28.34
CA GLN A 230 14.79 -12.13 27.46
C GLN A 230 14.95 -11.75 25.99
N TRP A 231 15.75 -12.53 25.25
CA TRP A 231 15.79 -12.50 23.80
C TRP A 231 14.96 -13.67 23.24
N ASN A 232 14.03 -13.34 22.34
CA ASN A 232 13.18 -14.32 21.66
C ASN A 232 13.43 -14.29 20.16
N ASN A 233 13.78 -15.43 19.56
CA ASN A 233 13.75 -15.61 18.13
C ASN A 233 12.34 -16.03 17.72
N ILE A 234 11.57 -15.08 17.15
CA ILE A 234 10.19 -15.29 16.73
C ILE A 234 10.16 -16.20 15.51
N GLY A 235 11.08 -16.01 14.55
CA GLY A 235 11.16 -16.88 13.39
C GLY A 235 12.30 -16.55 12.45
N THR A 236 12.79 -17.60 11.79
CA THR A 236 13.78 -17.49 10.71
C THR A 236 13.29 -18.31 9.53
N TRP A 237 13.17 -17.67 8.35
CA TRP A 237 12.68 -18.35 7.16
C TRP A 237 13.34 -17.85 5.88
N VAL A 238 13.31 -18.68 4.87
CA VAL A 238 13.66 -18.35 3.50
C VAL A 238 12.40 -18.51 2.66
N GLN A 239 12.09 -17.52 1.84
CA GLN A 239 10.93 -17.55 0.95
C GLN A 239 11.31 -17.24 -0.49
N ARG A 240 10.49 -17.75 -1.41
CA ARG A 240 10.61 -17.53 -2.84
C ARG A 240 9.26 -17.67 -3.54
N ALA A 241 8.98 -16.76 -4.49
CA ALA A 241 7.88 -16.92 -5.43
C ALA A 241 8.16 -18.01 -6.46
N ILE A 242 7.18 -18.90 -6.69
CA ILE A 242 7.18 -19.92 -7.74
C ILE A 242 6.16 -19.48 -8.79
N ILE A 243 6.57 -18.55 -9.64
CA ILE A 243 5.71 -17.83 -10.59
C ILE A 243 4.87 -18.77 -11.48
N PRO A 244 5.41 -19.86 -12.08
CA PRO A 244 4.63 -20.76 -12.93
C PRO A 244 3.46 -21.44 -12.20
N LEU A 245 3.58 -21.65 -10.89
CA LEU A 245 2.53 -22.23 -10.05
C LEU A 245 1.68 -21.17 -9.34
N LYS A 246 1.97 -19.88 -9.54
CA LYS A 246 1.38 -18.76 -8.79
C LYS A 246 1.36 -19.02 -7.29
N SER A 247 2.51 -19.43 -6.75
CA SER A 247 2.66 -19.96 -5.39
C SER A 247 3.88 -19.37 -4.71
N GLU A 248 3.88 -19.42 -3.38
CA GLU A 248 5.02 -19.06 -2.53
C GLU A 248 5.57 -20.32 -1.85
N LEU A 249 6.88 -20.47 -1.87
CA LEU A 249 7.60 -21.49 -1.11
C LEU A 249 8.25 -20.83 0.10
N VAL A 250 7.97 -21.37 1.29
CA VAL A 250 8.57 -20.93 2.56
C VAL A 250 9.28 -22.13 3.21
N MET A 251 10.52 -21.94 3.64
CA MET A 251 11.33 -22.93 4.35
C MET A 251 11.86 -22.30 5.64
N GLY A 252 11.65 -22.96 6.76
CA GLY A 252 12.00 -22.49 8.10
C GLY A 252 10.76 -22.30 8.96
N ASP A 253 10.72 -21.23 9.72
CA ASP A 253 9.61 -20.89 10.62
C ASP A 253 8.49 -20.19 9.87
N GLY A 254 7.25 -20.57 10.15
CA GLY A 254 6.07 -19.97 9.54
C GLY A 254 4.78 -20.47 10.19
N ASN A 255 3.66 -20.15 9.54
CA ASN A 255 2.34 -20.62 9.96
C ASN A 255 1.60 -21.22 8.78
N THR A 256 0.77 -22.23 9.05
CA THR A 256 -0.09 -22.85 8.03
C THR A 256 -1.21 -21.89 7.61
N GLY A 257 -1.84 -22.15 6.47
CA GLY A 257 -3.07 -21.46 6.09
C GLY A 257 -4.22 -21.80 7.04
N SER A 258 -5.08 -20.82 7.30
CA SER A 258 -6.26 -20.96 8.17
C SER A 258 -7.59 -20.94 7.42
N ASP A 259 -7.56 -21.10 6.10
CA ASP A 259 -8.76 -21.11 5.29
C ASP A 259 -9.67 -22.30 5.62
N ILE A 260 -9.06 -23.46 5.88
CA ILE A 260 -9.75 -24.74 6.10
C ILE A 260 -9.65 -25.19 7.54
N PHE A 261 -8.42 -25.45 8.03
CA PHE A 261 -8.13 -25.74 9.44
C PHE A 261 -7.76 -24.48 10.20
N ASP A 262 -7.81 -24.53 11.51
CA ASP A 262 -7.21 -23.47 12.35
C ASP A 262 -5.70 -23.42 12.09
N GLY A 263 -5.15 -22.21 11.93
CA GLY A 263 -3.73 -22.02 11.61
C GLY A 263 -2.84 -22.38 12.78
N VAL A 264 -1.74 -23.08 12.51
CA VAL A 264 -0.74 -23.45 13.51
C VAL A 264 0.66 -23.03 13.06
N GLY A 265 1.52 -22.69 14.01
CA GLY A 265 2.92 -22.43 13.75
C GLY A 265 3.69 -23.69 13.40
N PHE A 266 4.67 -23.57 12.53
CA PHE A 266 5.53 -24.70 12.15
C PHE A 266 6.98 -24.27 11.94
N ARG A 267 7.87 -25.27 12.01
CA ARG A 267 9.25 -25.20 11.52
C ARG A 267 9.44 -26.30 10.49
N GLY A 268 9.54 -25.94 9.21
CA GLY A 268 9.55 -26.91 8.13
C GLY A 268 9.47 -26.28 6.76
N VAL A 269 8.63 -26.84 5.88
CA VAL A 269 8.44 -26.40 4.51
C VAL A 269 6.96 -26.20 4.23
N ARG A 270 6.61 -25.09 3.59
CA ARG A 270 5.26 -24.78 3.12
C ARG A 270 5.29 -24.31 1.67
N LEU A 271 4.40 -24.87 0.85
CA LEU A 271 4.13 -24.43 -0.53
C LEU A 271 2.64 -24.12 -0.64
N TYR A 272 2.31 -22.89 -0.97
CA TYR A 272 0.91 -22.45 -1.03
C TYR A 272 0.62 -21.49 -2.18
N SER A 273 -0.61 -21.55 -2.69
CA SER A 273 -1.09 -20.62 -3.72
C SER A 273 -1.14 -19.18 -3.21
N SER A 274 -0.57 -18.26 -3.98
CA SER A 274 -0.52 -16.83 -3.65
C SER A 274 -1.65 -16.07 -4.35
N ASP A 275 -2.57 -15.51 -3.56
CA ASP A 275 -3.66 -14.70 -4.10
C ASP A 275 -3.16 -13.39 -4.71
N ASN A 276 -2.04 -12.85 -4.22
CA ASN A 276 -1.43 -11.62 -4.70
C ASN A 276 -0.97 -11.69 -6.17
N MET A 277 -0.63 -12.90 -6.67
CA MET A 277 -0.25 -13.14 -8.06
C MET A 277 -1.44 -13.15 -9.03
N TYR A 278 -2.64 -12.93 -8.53
CA TYR A 278 -3.84 -12.80 -9.33
C TYR A 278 -4.30 -11.32 -9.37
N PRO A 279 -4.99 -10.90 -10.43
CA PRO A 279 -5.56 -9.57 -10.55
C PRO A 279 -6.51 -9.22 -9.38
N ASP A 280 -6.67 -7.94 -9.08
CA ASP A 280 -7.52 -7.46 -7.97
C ASP A 280 -8.96 -7.95 -8.03
N SER A 281 -9.50 -8.07 -9.25
CA SER A 281 -10.84 -8.64 -9.48
C SER A 281 -10.99 -10.07 -8.99
N GLN A 282 -9.91 -10.75 -8.60
CA GLN A 282 -9.87 -12.16 -8.22
C GLN A 282 -9.39 -12.43 -6.78
N GLN A 283 -9.19 -11.38 -5.94
CA GLN A 283 -8.61 -11.49 -4.57
C GLN A 283 -9.57 -11.29 -3.39
N GLY A 284 -9.11 -11.58 -2.15
CA GLY A 284 -9.82 -11.47 -0.85
C GLY A 284 -9.02 -10.83 0.32
N PHE A 285 -9.57 -10.65 1.47
CA PHE A 285 -9.53 -9.73 2.64
C PHE A 285 -8.39 -9.84 3.70
N ALA A 286 -8.19 -8.76 4.60
CA ALA A 286 -7.34 -8.71 5.83
C ALA A 286 -7.98 -7.93 7.03
N PRO A 287 -7.66 -8.26 8.33
CA PRO A 287 -8.35 -7.71 9.52
C PRO A 287 -7.68 -6.49 10.18
N THR A 288 -8.47 -5.70 10.92
CA THR A 288 -8.08 -4.54 11.73
C THR A 288 -8.28 -4.83 13.22
N VAL A 289 -7.30 -4.47 14.10
CA VAL A 289 -7.44 -4.59 15.56
C VAL A 289 -8.03 -3.31 16.13
N ARG A 290 -9.14 -3.42 16.83
CA ARG A 290 -9.82 -2.30 17.50
C ARG A 290 -9.98 -2.59 18.98
N GLY A 291 -9.85 -1.55 19.81
CA GLY A 291 -10.02 -1.68 21.26
C GLY A 291 -10.32 -0.34 21.92
N ILE A 292 -10.52 -0.39 23.22
CA ILE A 292 -10.73 0.80 24.04
C ILE A 292 -9.75 0.73 25.22
N ALA A 293 -8.84 1.69 25.31
CA ALA A 293 -7.97 1.89 26.44
C ALA A 293 -8.65 2.88 27.42
N ARG A 294 -8.77 2.54 28.69
CA ARG A 294 -9.37 3.40 29.73
C ARG A 294 -8.40 4.47 30.21
N THR A 295 -7.13 4.07 30.32
CA THR A 295 -6.02 4.93 30.71
C THR A 295 -4.95 4.87 29.60
N ALA A 296 -3.84 5.59 29.77
CA ALA A 296 -2.68 5.32 28.94
C ALA A 296 -2.27 3.85 29.16
N ALA A 297 -2.20 3.08 28.08
CA ALA A 297 -2.03 1.64 28.19
C ALA A 297 -0.93 1.15 27.26
N GLN A 298 -0.26 0.08 27.65
CA GLN A 298 0.60 -0.69 26.78
C GLN A 298 -0.25 -1.73 26.06
N LEU A 299 -0.33 -1.63 24.75
CA LEU A 299 -0.97 -2.60 23.90
C LEU A 299 0.05 -3.63 23.47
N THR A 300 -0.19 -4.89 23.77
CA THR A 300 0.62 -6.02 23.33
C THR A 300 -0.23 -6.96 22.50
N ILE A 301 0.17 -7.25 21.28
CA ILE A 301 -0.49 -8.23 20.41
C ILE A 301 0.42 -9.43 20.26
N ARG A 302 -0.10 -10.60 20.66
CA ARG A 302 0.57 -11.88 20.49
C ARG A 302 -0.12 -12.66 19.38
N GLN A 303 0.67 -13.44 18.68
CA GLN A 303 0.19 -14.45 17.74
C GLN A 303 0.96 -15.73 17.97
N ASN A 304 0.25 -16.83 18.16
CA ASN A 304 0.86 -18.13 18.48
C ASN A 304 1.82 -18.05 19.71
N GLY A 305 1.51 -17.23 20.71
CA GLY A 305 2.30 -17.01 21.92
C GLY A 305 3.45 -16.00 21.78
N PHE A 306 3.82 -15.57 20.57
CA PHE A 306 4.89 -14.59 20.35
C PHE A 306 4.32 -13.17 20.29
N ILE A 307 5.02 -12.19 20.89
CA ILE A 307 4.69 -10.79 20.76
C ILE A 307 5.06 -10.33 19.35
N ILE A 308 4.06 -9.95 18.57
CA ILE A 308 4.23 -9.47 17.18
C ILE A 308 4.14 -7.95 17.08
N TYR A 309 3.45 -7.31 18.03
CA TYR A 309 3.27 -5.87 18.07
C TYR A 309 3.17 -5.39 19.51
N GLN A 310 3.83 -4.30 19.81
CA GLN A 310 3.71 -3.61 21.08
C GLN A 310 3.75 -2.11 20.86
N SER A 311 2.80 -1.39 21.43
CA SER A 311 2.71 0.08 21.33
C SER A 311 2.03 0.65 22.57
N TYR A 312 2.24 1.93 22.80
CA TYR A 312 1.51 2.67 23.83
C TYR A 312 0.35 3.41 23.18
N VAL A 313 -0.86 3.21 23.73
CA VAL A 313 -2.07 3.82 23.24
C VAL A 313 -2.61 4.81 24.26
N SER A 314 -3.11 5.93 23.78
CA SER A 314 -3.77 6.94 24.61
C SER A 314 -5.14 6.44 25.06
N PRO A 315 -5.69 7.00 26.16
CA PRO A 315 -7.05 6.67 26.59
C PRO A 315 -8.08 6.92 25.49
N GLY A 316 -9.01 6.00 25.32
CA GLY A 316 -10.07 6.07 24.31
C GLY A 316 -10.08 4.89 23.35
N ALA A 317 -10.93 4.96 22.34
CA ALA A 317 -10.98 3.97 21.28
C ALA A 317 -9.74 4.09 20.39
N PHE A 318 -9.11 2.96 20.08
CA PHE A 318 -7.99 2.89 19.15
C PHE A 318 -8.25 1.90 18.04
N GLU A 319 -7.61 2.13 16.90
CA GLU A 319 -7.62 1.26 15.73
C GLU A 319 -6.19 1.06 15.24
N ILE A 320 -5.73 -0.20 15.16
CA ILE A 320 -4.44 -0.57 14.62
C ILE A 320 -4.66 -1.14 13.23
N THR A 321 -4.24 -0.39 12.23
CA THR A 321 -4.35 -0.74 10.80
C THR A 321 -2.99 -1.11 10.20
N ASP A 322 -1.92 -0.86 10.93
CA ASP A 322 -0.51 -0.99 10.53
C ASP A 322 0.19 -2.23 11.11
N LEU A 323 -0.59 -3.22 11.53
CA LEU A 323 -0.01 -4.53 11.81
C LEU A 323 0.72 -5.01 10.57
N HIS A 324 2.04 -5.20 10.70
CA HIS A 324 2.79 -5.86 9.64
C HIS A 324 2.07 -7.17 9.32
N PRO A 325 1.76 -7.43 8.05
CA PRO A 325 1.20 -8.71 7.67
C PRO A 325 2.19 -9.77 8.12
N THR A 326 1.90 -10.37 9.25
CA THR A 326 2.55 -11.62 9.60
C THR A 326 2.07 -12.59 8.55
N SER A 327 2.97 -13.33 7.93
CA SER A 327 2.64 -14.41 6.99
C SER A 327 1.76 -15.50 7.63
N SER A 328 1.19 -15.22 8.79
CA SER A 328 0.55 -16.14 9.68
C SER A 328 -0.89 -15.76 9.92
N ASN A 329 -1.75 -16.57 9.38
CA ASN A 329 -3.11 -16.70 9.84
C ASN A 329 -3.07 -17.40 11.21
N GLY A 330 -3.62 -16.82 12.24
CA GLY A 330 -3.68 -17.34 13.62
C GLY A 330 -4.35 -16.29 14.47
N ASP A 331 -5.11 -16.70 15.46
CA ASP A 331 -5.82 -15.78 16.33
C ASP A 331 -4.83 -14.78 16.95
N LEU A 332 -5.23 -13.52 17.01
CA LEU A 332 -4.44 -12.45 17.61
C LEU A 332 -4.87 -12.29 19.07
N ASP A 333 -3.98 -12.60 19.98
CA ASP A 333 -4.21 -12.37 21.40
C ASP A 333 -3.81 -10.93 21.73
N VAL A 334 -4.79 -10.11 22.00
CA VAL A 334 -4.64 -8.69 22.32
C VAL A 334 -4.65 -8.50 23.82
N THR A 335 -3.57 -7.96 24.35
CA THR A 335 -3.45 -7.60 25.77
C THR A 335 -3.31 -6.09 25.86
N ILE A 336 -4.14 -5.46 26.65
CA ILE A 336 -4.09 -4.04 26.97
C ILE A 336 -3.72 -3.93 28.45
N ASP A 337 -2.48 -3.58 28.71
CA ASP A 337 -1.98 -3.36 30.06
C ASP A 337 -2.22 -1.89 30.45
N GLU A 338 -3.24 -1.66 31.22
CA GLU A 338 -3.67 -0.35 31.68
C GLU A 338 -2.72 0.17 32.77
N ARG A 339 -2.48 1.48 32.77
CA ARG A 339 -1.61 2.10 33.77
C ARG A 339 -2.12 1.93 35.21
N ASP A 340 -3.44 1.74 35.41
CA ASP A 340 -4.05 1.49 36.70
C ASP A 340 -3.85 0.06 37.22
N GLY A 341 -3.05 -0.77 36.52
CA GLY A 341 -2.76 -2.16 36.84
C GLY A 341 -3.80 -3.15 36.37
N ASN A 342 -4.87 -2.70 35.73
CA ASN A 342 -5.85 -3.60 35.12
C ASN A 342 -5.36 -4.07 33.76
N GLN A 343 -5.67 -5.32 33.42
CA GLN A 343 -5.34 -5.93 32.15
C GLN A 343 -6.62 -6.36 31.43
N GLN A 344 -6.72 -6.02 30.16
CA GLN A 344 -7.77 -6.54 29.27
C GLN A 344 -7.13 -7.50 28.28
N ASN A 345 -7.68 -8.71 28.18
CA ASN A 345 -7.26 -9.71 27.22
C ASN A 345 -8.43 -10.12 26.35
N TYR A 346 -8.24 -10.10 25.05
CA TYR A 346 -9.21 -10.63 24.09
C TYR A 346 -8.50 -11.18 22.85
N THR A 347 -9.12 -12.16 22.25
CA THR A 347 -8.60 -12.81 21.04
C THR A 347 -9.41 -12.35 19.86
N ILE A 348 -8.73 -11.85 18.83
CA ILE A 348 -9.34 -11.55 17.53
C ILE A 348 -9.12 -12.76 16.66
N PRO A 349 -10.18 -13.50 16.30
CA PRO A 349 -10.04 -14.62 15.38
C PRO A 349 -9.64 -14.08 14.01
N TYR A 350 -8.53 -14.56 13.52
CA TYR A 350 -8.09 -14.29 12.17
C TYR A 350 -8.64 -15.39 11.25
N SER A 351 -9.93 -15.34 10.97
CA SER A 351 -10.54 -16.20 9.97
C SER A 351 -11.17 -15.35 8.86
N THR A 352 -10.84 -15.72 7.67
CA THR A 352 -11.25 -15.05 6.45
C THR A 352 -12.73 -15.32 6.13
N VAL A 353 -13.30 -14.42 5.35
CA VAL A 353 -14.59 -14.51 4.62
C VAL A 353 -14.78 -15.91 4.01
N PRO A 354 -16.03 -16.39 3.79
CA PRO A 354 -16.30 -17.74 3.25
C PRO A 354 -15.37 -18.10 2.11
N ILE A 355 -14.88 -19.31 2.16
CA ILE A 355 -13.89 -19.91 1.28
C ILE A 355 -14.50 -20.12 -0.11
N LEU A 356 -14.72 -19.07 -0.86
CA LEU A 356 -15.23 -19.18 -2.21
C LEU A 356 -14.14 -18.93 -3.23
N GLN A 357 -14.10 -19.78 -4.25
CA GLN A 357 -13.24 -19.66 -5.40
C GLN A 357 -14.07 -19.47 -6.66
N ARG A 358 -13.58 -18.70 -7.61
CA ARG A 358 -14.19 -18.58 -8.94
C ARG A 358 -14.08 -19.89 -9.69
N GLU A 359 -15.03 -20.14 -10.60
CA GLU A 359 -15.04 -21.31 -11.48
C GLU A 359 -13.67 -21.49 -12.18
N GLY A 360 -13.14 -22.70 -12.13
CA GLY A 360 -11.85 -23.08 -12.71
C GLY A 360 -10.63 -22.65 -11.87
N ARG A 361 -10.81 -21.91 -10.76
CA ARG A 361 -9.70 -21.55 -9.88
C ARG A 361 -9.43 -22.68 -8.88
N PHE A 362 -8.14 -23.00 -8.75
CA PHE A 362 -7.63 -23.99 -7.80
C PHE A 362 -6.64 -23.33 -6.85
N LYS A 363 -6.81 -23.58 -5.55
CA LYS A 363 -5.92 -23.11 -4.48
C LYS A 363 -5.50 -24.29 -3.64
N PHE A 364 -4.24 -24.34 -3.24
CA PHE A 364 -3.68 -25.38 -2.38
C PHE A 364 -2.73 -24.80 -1.35
N ASP A 365 -2.56 -25.54 -0.25
CA ASP A 365 -1.60 -25.25 0.80
C ASP A 365 -1.06 -26.57 1.37
N LEU A 366 0.23 -26.79 1.23
CA LEU A 366 0.92 -28.00 1.69
C LEU A 366 2.02 -27.61 2.67
N THR A 367 1.92 -28.09 3.90
CA THR A 367 2.88 -27.81 4.98
C THR A 367 3.36 -29.12 5.60
N ALA A 368 4.66 -29.24 5.82
CA ALA A 368 5.27 -30.35 6.55
C ALA A 368 6.38 -29.81 7.47
N GLY A 369 6.34 -30.17 8.74
CA GLY A 369 7.33 -29.70 9.70
C GLY A 369 6.93 -30.01 11.15
N ASP A 370 7.75 -29.53 12.07
CA ASP A 370 7.47 -29.62 13.50
C ASP A 370 6.51 -28.50 13.91
N PHE A 371 5.51 -28.83 14.71
CA PHE A 371 4.64 -27.83 15.35
C PHE A 371 5.48 -26.87 16.19
N ARG A 372 5.22 -25.58 16.07
CA ARG A 372 5.93 -24.53 16.77
C ARG A 372 4.97 -23.55 17.41
N SER A 373 5.10 -23.42 18.71
CA SER A 373 4.36 -22.44 19.52
C SER A 373 5.33 -21.68 20.43
N GLY A 374 4.94 -20.47 20.82
CA GLY A 374 5.62 -19.71 21.89
C GLY A 374 5.22 -20.17 23.28
N ASN A 375 4.27 -21.12 23.42
CA ASN A 375 3.78 -21.62 24.70
C ASN A 375 4.68 -22.76 25.22
N SER A 376 5.32 -22.53 26.35
CA SER A 376 6.22 -23.50 27.01
C SER A 376 5.53 -24.79 27.44
N GLN A 377 4.20 -24.79 27.57
CA GLN A 377 3.39 -25.95 27.97
C GLN A 377 3.10 -26.89 26.81
N GLN A 378 3.42 -26.50 25.55
CA GLN A 378 3.23 -27.31 24.37
C GLN A 378 4.52 -28.03 23.94
N SER A 379 4.35 -29.14 23.27
CA SER A 379 5.41 -29.94 22.61
C SER A 379 5.46 -29.55 21.12
N SER A 380 6.46 -30.05 20.41
CA SER A 380 6.66 -29.79 18.98
C SER A 380 6.52 -31.08 18.15
N PRO A 381 5.33 -31.72 18.08
CA PRO A 381 5.15 -32.91 17.26
C PRO A 381 5.32 -32.57 15.76
N PHE A 382 5.94 -33.51 15.02
CA PHE A 382 5.96 -33.43 13.57
C PHE A 382 4.54 -33.59 13.01
N PHE A 383 4.17 -32.78 12.02
CA PHE A 383 2.88 -32.89 11.35
C PHE A 383 2.98 -32.61 9.85
N PHE A 384 2.00 -33.09 9.13
CA PHE A 384 1.71 -32.74 7.75
C PHE A 384 0.31 -32.15 7.67
N GLN A 385 0.16 -31.02 6.95
CA GLN A 385 -1.12 -30.44 6.60
C GLN A 385 -1.21 -30.25 5.09
N GLY A 386 -2.28 -30.76 4.48
CA GLY A 386 -2.58 -30.52 3.08
C GLY A 386 -4.01 -30.03 2.92
N THR A 387 -4.21 -28.94 2.18
CA THR A 387 -5.53 -28.38 1.89
C THR A 387 -5.68 -28.04 0.42
N VAL A 388 -6.87 -28.21 -0.11
CA VAL A 388 -7.23 -27.88 -1.48
C VAL A 388 -8.59 -27.23 -1.54
N LEU A 389 -8.73 -26.25 -2.44
CA LEU A 389 -9.98 -25.55 -2.73
C LEU A 389 -10.12 -25.45 -4.25
N GLY A 390 -11.30 -25.75 -4.77
CA GLY A 390 -11.58 -25.68 -6.20
C GLY A 390 -12.93 -25.01 -6.48
N GLY A 391 -12.91 -24.01 -7.36
CA GLY A 391 -14.13 -23.39 -7.89
C GLY A 391 -14.76 -24.27 -8.96
N LEU A 392 -16.02 -24.64 -8.73
CA LEU A 392 -16.84 -25.48 -9.59
C LEU A 392 -17.85 -24.62 -10.36
N PRO A 393 -18.45 -25.16 -11.45
CA PRO A 393 -19.56 -24.52 -12.16
C PRO A 393 -20.72 -24.13 -11.23
N GLN A 394 -21.52 -23.13 -11.65
CA GLN A 394 -22.67 -22.59 -10.90
C GLN A 394 -22.30 -21.96 -9.54
N GLU A 395 -21.10 -21.37 -9.45
CA GLU A 395 -20.60 -20.64 -8.26
C GLU A 395 -20.45 -21.52 -7.01
N PHE A 396 -20.29 -22.82 -7.19
CA PHE A 396 -19.92 -23.72 -6.10
C PHE A 396 -18.39 -23.71 -5.87
N THR A 397 -18.01 -23.94 -4.63
CA THR A 397 -16.62 -24.22 -4.24
C THR A 397 -16.58 -25.47 -3.39
N ALA A 398 -15.86 -26.48 -3.83
CA ALA A 398 -15.57 -27.66 -3.00
C ALA A 398 -14.18 -27.51 -2.38
N TYR A 399 -14.05 -27.88 -1.13
CA TYR A 399 -12.78 -27.82 -0.43
C TYR A 399 -12.62 -28.96 0.56
N GLY A 400 -11.38 -29.25 0.88
CA GLY A 400 -11.06 -30.29 1.83
C GLY A 400 -9.60 -30.26 2.24
N GLY A 401 -9.29 -31.04 3.27
CA GLY A 401 -7.94 -31.12 3.75
C GLY A 401 -7.73 -32.24 4.76
N THR A 402 -6.47 -32.44 5.10
CA THR A 402 -6.03 -33.39 6.13
C THR A 402 -4.92 -32.79 6.99
N GLN A 403 -4.93 -33.13 8.27
CA GLN A 403 -3.84 -32.92 9.21
C GLN A 403 -3.44 -34.27 9.80
N LEU A 404 -2.16 -34.59 9.73
CA LEU A 404 -1.59 -35.88 10.16
C LEU A 404 -0.42 -35.62 11.10
N SER A 405 -0.46 -36.24 12.28
CA SER A 405 0.64 -36.27 13.24
C SER A 405 0.64 -37.61 13.97
N ALA A 406 1.65 -37.91 14.75
CA ALA A 406 1.74 -39.18 15.49
C ALA A 406 0.52 -39.46 16.37
N ASN A 407 0.01 -38.41 17.05
CA ASN A 407 -1.11 -38.48 17.99
C ASN A 407 -2.37 -37.78 17.51
N TYR A 408 -2.41 -37.36 16.24
CA TYR A 408 -3.52 -36.60 15.67
C TYR A 408 -3.76 -36.89 14.20
N THR A 409 -5.00 -37.12 13.86
CA THR A 409 -5.45 -37.28 12.46
C THR A 409 -6.77 -36.56 12.29
N ALA A 410 -6.84 -35.65 11.32
CA ALA A 410 -8.09 -34.98 10.97
C ALA A 410 -8.31 -34.96 9.46
N PHE A 411 -9.56 -35.08 9.06
CA PHE A 411 -10.04 -34.95 7.69
C PHE A 411 -11.19 -33.95 7.67
N LEU A 412 -11.15 -33.02 6.72
CA LEU A 412 -12.19 -32.03 6.53
C LEU A 412 -12.70 -32.09 5.09
N LEU A 413 -14.01 -32.00 4.94
CA LEU A 413 -14.69 -31.79 3.65
C LEU A 413 -15.72 -30.68 3.79
N GLY A 414 -15.77 -29.81 2.82
CA GLY A 414 -16.67 -28.68 2.80
C GLY A 414 -17.13 -28.28 1.41
N LEU A 415 -18.26 -27.60 1.40
CA LEU A 415 -18.88 -27.04 0.22
C LEU A 415 -19.31 -25.60 0.50
N GLY A 416 -19.01 -24.71 -0.41
CA GLY A 416 -19.47 -23.33 -0.39
C GLY A 416 -20.22 -22.96 -1.66
N ARG A 417 -21.07 -21.96 -1.58
CA ARG A 417 -21.78 -21.40 -2.73
C ARG A 417 -21.98 -19.89 -2.59
N ASN A 418 -21.78 -19.18 -3.68
CA ASN A 418 -22.23 -17.81 -3.79
C ASN A 418 -23.72 -17.80 -4.20
N LEU A 419 -24.55 -17.14 -3.41
CA LEU A 419 -25.99 -17.01 -3.62
C LEU A 419 -26.34 -15.65 -4.28
N GLY A 420 -25.35 -15.00 -4.91
CA GLY A 420 -25.51 -13.71 -5.55
C GLY A 420 -25.99 -12.63 -4.57
N ASN A 421 -27.17 -12.06 -4.81
CA ASN A 421 -27.74 -11.00 -3.97
C ASN A 421 -28.01 -11.44 -2.51
N TRP A 422 -27.95 -12.73 -2.20
CA TRP A 422 -28.14 -13.26 -0.84
C TRP A 422 -26.83 -13.49 -0.09
N GLY A 423 -25.70 -13.18 -0.73
CA GLY A 423 -24.37 -13.34 -0.12
C GLY A 423 -23.76 -14.71 -0.41
N ALA A 424 -22.84 -15.13 0.45
CA ALA A 424 -22.08 -16.36 0.32
C ALA A 424 -22.20 -17.24 1.57
N VAL A 425 -22.32 -18.53 1.37
CA VAL A 425 -22.41 -19.51 2.45
C VAL A 425 -21.38 -20.61 2.25
N SER A 426 -20.87 -21.17 3.36
CA SER A 426 -20.13 -22.42 3.33
C SER A 426 -20.45 -23.29 4.55
N LEU A 427 -20.36 -24.58 4.35
CA LEU A 427 -20.55 -25.61 5.36
C LEU A 427 -19.45 -26.64 5.23
N ASP A 428 -18.82 -26.98 6.33
CA ASP A 428 -17.83 -28.05 6.39
C ASP A 428 -17.97 -28.91 7.64
N VAL A 429 -17.44 -30.12 7.51
CA VAL A 429 -17.38 -31.11 8.59
C VAL A 429 -15.94 -31.57 8.71
N THR A 430 -15.41 -31.52 9.92
CA THR A 430 -14.09 -32.04 10.30
C THR A 430 -14.27 -33.23 11.20
N HIS A 431 -13.72 -34.36 10.84
CA HIS A 431 -13.59 -35.55 11.70
C HIS A 431 -12.19 -35.62 12.23
N ALA A 432 -12.01 -35.74 13.56
CA ALA A 432 -10.69 -35.78 14.20
C ALA A 432 -10.56 -36.94 15.17
N ARG A 433 -9.38 -37.57 15.17
CA ARG A 433 -8.93 -38.55 16.18
C ARG A 433 -7.69 -38.01 16.85
N SER A 434 -7.69 -38.00 18.17
CA SER A 434 -6.67 -37.38 19.01
C SER A 434 -6.29 -38.28 20.19
N GLN A 435 -5.02 -38.22 20.57
CA GLN A 435 -4.52 -38.78 21.83
C GLN A 435 -3.98 -37.61 22.65
N LEU A 436 -4.52 -37.39 23.85
CA LEU A 436 -4.19 -36.28 24.71
C LEU A 436 -3.01 -36.59 25.64
N ALA A 437 -2.60 -35.61 26.46
CA ALA A 437 -1.45 -35.68 27.35
C ALA A 437 -1.58 -36.74 28.46
N ASP A 438 -2.77 -37.22 28.74
CA ASP A 438 -3.05 -38.34 29.68
C ASP A 438 -3.19 -39.69 28.98
N ASP A 439 -2.75 -39.80 27.73
CA ASP A 439 -2.88 -40.96 26.83
C ASP A 439 -4.32 -41.36 26.52
N SER A 440 -5.31 -40.57 26.89
CA SER A 440 -6.71 -40.79 26.52
C SER A 440 -6.92 -40.55 25.02
N ARG A 441 -7.71 -41.45 24.41
CA ARG A 441 -8.06 -41.35 22.97
C ARG A 441 -9.45 -40.82 22.80
N HIS A 442 -9.57 -39.86 21.94
CA HIS A 442 -10.84 -39.20 21.64
C HIS A 442 -11.09 -39.17 20.14
N GLU A 443 -12.36 -39.22 19.79
CA GLU A 443 -12.83 -39.10 18.41
C GLU A 443 -14.05 -38.18 18.40
N GLY A 444 -14.07 -37.22 17.48
CA GLY A 444 -15.15 -36.25 17.41
C GLY A 444 -15.26 -35.55 16.09
N ASP A 445 -16.38 -34.87 15.94
CA ASP A 445 -16.75 -34.14 14.74
C ASP A 445 -16.93 -32.65 15.05
N SER A 446 -16.54 -31.78 14.13
CA SER A 446 -16.82 -30.36 14.18
C SER A 446 -17.52 -29.92 12.89
N ILE A 447 -18.63 -29.21 13.04
CA ILE A 447 -19.42 -28.67 11.93
C ILE A 447 -19.26 -27.17 11.97
N ARG A 448 -18.80 -26.57 10.84
CA ARG A 448 -18.63 -25.13 10.72
C ARG A 448 -19.55 -24.60 9.60
N PHE A 449 -20.30 -23.54 9.92
CA PHE A 449 -21.09 -22.78 8.98
C PHE A 449 -20.59 -21.34 8.93
N LEU A 450 -20.36 -20.83 7.73
CA LEU A 450 -19.94 -19.44 7.50
C LEU A 450 -20.92 -18.77 6.53
N TYR A 451 -21.25 -17.51 6.85
CA TYR A 451 -22.05 -16.64 6.00
C TYR A 451 -21.41 -15.27 5.89
N ALA A 452 -21.34 -14.75 4.67
CA ALA A 452 -20.90 -13.37 4.44
C ALA A 452 -21.79 -12.70 3.40
N LYS A 453 -22.07 -11.44 3.60
CA LYS A 453 -22.82 -10.62 2.66
C LYS A 453 -22.36 -9.18 2.74
N SER A 454 -22.13 -8.56 1.58
CA SER A 454 -21.99 -7.12 1.43
C SER A 454 -23.24 -6.56 0.75
N MET A 455 -23.92 -5.60 1.39
CA MET A 455 -25.10 -4.92 0.87
C MET A 455 -24.76 -3.46 0.59
N ASN A 456 -24.03 -3.20 -0.49
CA ASN A 456 -23.56 -1.85 -0.84
C ASN A 456 -24.71 -0.86 -1.00
N THR A 457 -25.88 -1.32 -1.47
CA THR A 457 -27.09 -0.48 -1.67
C THR A 457 -27.65 0.09 -0.36
N PHE A 458 -27.47 -0.61 0.76
CA PHE A 458 -27.94 -0.19 2.08
C PHE A 458 -26.80 0.22 3.01
N GLY A 459 -25.53 0.24 2.51
CA GLY A 459 -24.37 0.53 3.36
C GLY A 459 -24.09 -0.50 4.43
N THR A 460 -24.67 -1.70 4.35
CA THR A 460 -24.49 -2.78 5.33
C THR A 460 -23.47 -3.76 4.82
N ASN A 461 -22.42 -4.01 5.60
CA ASN A 461 -21.44 -5.03 5.34
C ASN A 461 -21.48 -6.06 6.47
N PHE A 462 -22.07 -7.23 6.20
CA PHE A 462 -21.84 -8.43 6.99
C PHE A 462 -20.55 -9.06 6.52
N GLN A 463 -19.46 -8.83 7.23
CA GLN A 463 -18.18 -9.39 6.80
C GLN A 463 -18.07 -10.88 7.11
N LEU A 464 -18.61 -11.29 8.26
CA LEU A 464 -18.59 -12.69 8.67
C LEU A 464 -19.66 -12.96 9.74
N MET A 465 -20.40 -14.02 9.56
CA MET A 465 -21.13 -14.71 10.62
C MET A 465 -20.69 -16.17 10.59
N GLY A 466 -19.97 -16.60 11.62
CA GLY A 466 -19.44 -17.97 11.73
C GLY A 466 -20.09 -18.69 12.91
N TYR A 467 -20.52 -19.90 12.67
CA TYR A 467 -20.96 -20.81 13.71
C TYR A 467 -20.23 -22.13 13.59
N ARG A 468 -19.66 -22.60 14.71
CA ARG A 468 -19.02 -23.91 14.79
C ARG A 468 -19.62 -24.68 15.96
N TYR A 469 -20.08 -25.89 15.70
CA TYR A 469 -20.47 -26.85 16.71
C TYR A 469 -19.49 -28.01 16.70
N SER A 470 -19.01 -28.44 17.89
CA SER A 470 -18.12 -29.56 18.04
C SER A 470 -18.65 -30.55 19.07
N THR A 471 -18.52 -31.84 18.81
CA THR A 471 -18.86 -32.89 19.77
C THR A 471 -17.85 -32.93 20.90
N GLN A 472 -18.20 -33.50 22.02
CA GLN A 472 -17.36 -33.53 23.23
C GLN A 472 -15.99 -34.17 23.04
N GLY A 473 -15.84 -35.11 22.09
CA GLY A 473 -14.56 -35.78 21.78
C GLY A 473 -13.71 -35.07 20.70
N PHE A 474 -14.13 -33.90 20.23
CA PHE A 474 -13.39 -33.15 19.21
C PHE A 474 -12.29 -32.32 19.86
N TYR A 475 -11.05 -32.54 19.41
CA TYR A 475 -9.86 -31.76 19.76
C TYR A 475 -9.12 -31.34 18.50
N THR A 476 -8.34 -30.25 18.59
CA THR A 476 -7.51 -29.73 17.49
C THR A 476 -6.08 -30.23 17.61
N LEU A 477 -5.26 -30.00 16.58
CA LEU A 477 -3.82 -30.29 16.62
C LEU A 477 -3.12 -29.48 17.73
N ASP A 478 -3.55 -28.23 17.95
CA ASP A 478 -3.06 -27.38 19.02
C ASP A 478 -3.34 -27.96 20.41
N ASP A 479 -4.55 -28.51 20.64
CA ASP A 479 -4.92 -29.15 21.89
C ASP A 479 -4.04 -30.40 22.19
N VAL A 480 -3.71 -31.19 21.15
CA VAL A 480 -2.84 -32.37 21.26
C VAL A 480 -1.39 -32.02 21.55
N ALA A 481 -0.97 -30.81 21.23
CA ALA A 481 0.39 -30.37 21.49
C ALA A 481 0.67 -30.11 22.99
N TYR A 482 -0.37 -29.89 23.83
CA TYR A 482 -0.17 -29.69 25.27
C TYR A 482 0.41 -30.91 25.97
N ARG A 483 1.37 -30.66 26.87
CA ARG A 483 2.07 -31.69 27.66
C ARG A 483 1.30 -32.16 28.88
N ARG A 484 0.29 -31.42 29.32
CA ARG A 484 -0.54 -31.66 30.49
C ARG A 484 -2.01 -31.34 30.16
N MET A 485 -2.92 -32.04 30.89
CA MET A 485 -4.37 -31.85 30.72
C MET A 485 -4.85 -30.49 31.21
N GLU A 486 -4.16 -29.88 32.14
CA GLU A 486 -4.52 -28.60 32.74
C GLU A 486 -3.26 -27.85 33.15
N GLY A 487 -3.22 -26.55 32.98
CA GLY A 487 -2.08 -25.74 33.40
C GLY A 487 -2.34 -24.27 33.35
N TYR A 488 -1.64 -23.54 34.21
CA TYR A 488 -1.49 -22.11 34.17
C TYR A 488 -0.06 -21.78 33.72
N GLU A 489 0.07 -20.83 32.85
CA GLU A 489 1.35 -20.17 32.57
C GLU A 489 1.41 -18.92 33.45
N TYR A 490 2.43 -18.89 34.30
CA TYR A 490 2.65 -17.76 35.18
C TYR A 490 3.84 -16.96 34.69
N ASP A 491 3.77 -15.64 34.86
CA ASP A 491 4.94 -14.79 34.72
C ASP A 491 5.83 -15.00 35.95
N TYR A 492 7.05 -15.55 35.75
CA TYR A 492 8.05 -15.77 36.76
C TYR A 492 9.05 -14.62 36.75
N ASP A 493 9.68 -14.42 37.93
CA ASP A 493 10.83 -13.50 37.97
C ASP A 493 12.08 -14.08 37.28
N TYR A 494 13.14 -13.28 37.19
CA TYR A 494 14.37 -13.66 36.50
C TYR A 494 15.07 -14.90 37.13
N ASP A 495 14.91 -15.10 38.45
CA ASP A 495 15.49 -16.22 39.16
C ASP A 495 14.63 -17.50 39.07
N GLY A 496 13.53 -17.47 38.34
CA GLY A 496 12.61 -18.59 38.15
C GLY A 496 11.71 -18.84 39.36
N GLU A 497 11.67 -17.92 40.32
CA GLU A 497 10.76 -17.97 41.44
C GLU A 497 9.39 -17.40 41.07
N ARG A 498 8.35 -17.99 41.59
CA ARG A 498 6.98 -17.53 41.35
C ARG A 498 6.75 -16.22 42.11
N ARG A 499 6.19 -15.22 41.46
CA ARG A 499 5.76 -13.98 42.13
C ARG A 499 4.78 -14.29 43.27
N ASP A 500 4.79 -13.48 44.32
CA ASP A 500 3.87 -13.64 45.45
C ASP A 500 2.39 -13.56 45.01
N GLU A 501 2.11 -12.74 43.95
CA GLU A 501 0.84 -12.71 43.21
C GLU A 501 1.13 -12.92 41.73
N PRO A 502 1.17 -14.16 41.23
CA PRO A 502 1.53 -14.44 39.84
C PRO A 502 0.41 -13.99 38.93
N ILE A 503 0.82 -13.22 37.88
CA ILE A 503 -0.09 -12.91 36.79
C ILE A 503 -0.25 -14.18 35.94
N ILE A 504 -1.49 -14.63 35.78
CA ILE A 504 -1.83 -15.73 34.88
C ILE A 504 -1.73 -15.18 33.46
N VAL A 505 -0.72 -15.62 32.70
CA VAL A 505 -0.51 -15.23 31.30
C VAL A 505 -1.36 -16.11 30.38
N ASN A 506 -1.51 -17.38 30.73
CA ASN A 506 -2.31 -18.32 29.96
C ASN A 506 -2.88 -19.42 30.85
N TYR A 507 -4.11 -19.86 30.57
CA TYR A 507 -4.77 -20.98 31.21
C TYR A 507 -5.33 -21.94 30.16
N HIS A 508 -5.08 -23.22 30.31
CA HIS A 508 -5.73 -24.25 29.50
C HIS A 508 -6.24 -25.37 30.37
N ASN A 509 -7.36 -25.96 29.96
CA ASN A 509 -7.92 -27.17 30.56
C ASN A 509 -8.58 -28.01 29.46
N LEU A 510 -7.90 -29.08 29.05
CA LEU A 510 -8.36 -29.96 27.97
C LEU A 510 -9.59 -30.79 28.34
N ARG A 511 -10.01 -30.77 29.60
CA ARG A 511 -11.30 -31.40 30.05
C ARG A 511 -12.50 -30.53 29.59
N PHE A 512 -12.25 -29.25 29.30
CA PHE A 512 -13.25 -28.32 28.76
C PHE A 512 -13.12 -28.26 27.25
N SER A 513 -13.56 -29.34 26.55
CA SER A 513 -13.51 -29.34 25.08
C SER A 513 -14.50 -28.33 24.50
N ARG A 514 -14.13 -27.74 23.37
CA ARG A 514 -14.93 -26.71 22.68
C ARG A 514 -16.28 -27.28 22.24
N LYS A 515 -17.36 -26.50 22.45
CA LYS A 515 -18.73 -26.91 22.09
C LYS A 515 -19.30 -26.05 20.99
N ASP A 516 -19.69 -24.84 21.31
CA ASP A 516 -20.32 -23.91 20.39
C ASP A 516 -19.47 -22.66 20.26
N ARG A 517 -19.18 -22.23 19.03
CA ARG A 517 -18.51 -20.94 18.80
C ARG A 517 -19.34 -20.12 17.81
N LEU A 518 -19.77 -18.94 18.24
CA LEU A 518 -20.42 -17.95 17.40
C LEU A 518 -19.46 -16.77 17.19
N GLN A 519 -19.24 -16.42 15.93
CA GLN A 519 -18.46 -15.23 15.55
C GLN A 519 -19.33 -14.29 14.75
N LEU A 520 -19.22 -12.99 15.00
CA LEU A 520 -19.99 -11.96 14.32
C LEU A 520 -19.12 -10.76 14.03
N ASN A 521 -19.17 -10.27 12.79
CA ASN A 521 -18.54 -9.03 12.38
C ASN A 521 -19.43 -8.31 11.38
N ILE A 522 -20.07 -7.23 11.83
CA ILE A 522 -21.03 -6.45 11.05
C ILE A 522 -20.58 -5.00 11.07
N SER A 523 -20.56 -4.33 9.93
CA SER A 523 -20.47 -2.89 9.83
C SER A 523 -21.62 -2.35 9.00
N GLN A 524 -22.24 -1.28 9.49
CA GLN A 524 -23.37 -0.60 8.86
C GLN A 524 -23.03 0.87 8.66
N SER A 525 -22.96 1.29 7.42
CA SER A 525 -22.94 2.72 7.09
C SER A 525 -24.37 3.28 7.18
N LEU A 526 -24.52 4.35 7.91
CA LEU A 526 -25.81 5.09 8.06
C LEU A 526 -25.81 6.36 7.20
N ASN A 527 -25.00 6.41 6.15
CA ASN A 527 -24.79 7.58 5.29
C ASN A 527 -24.34 8.80 6.13
N ASP A 528 -25.06 9.90 6.04
CA ASP A 528 -24.76 11.15 6.77
C ASP A 528 -24.86 11.01 8.30
N PHE A 529 -25.47 9.96 8.80
CA PHE A 529 -25.59 9.68 10.23
C PHE A 529 -24.43 8.87 10.82
N GLY A 530 -23.43 8.52 9.99
CA GLY A 530 -22.23 7.84 10.46
C GLY A 530 -22.23 6.33 10.20
N SER A 531 -21.58 5.56 11.08
CA SER A 531 -21.44 4.11 10.97
C SER A 531 -21.61 3.41 12.32
N LEU A 532 -22.19 2.23 12.28
CA LEU A 532 -22.32 1.31 13.40
C LEU A 532 -21.50 0.06 13.09
N TYR A 533 -20.76 -0.46 14.08
CA TYR A 533 -20.12 -1.77 13.97
C TYR A 533 -20.44 -2.63 15.18
N ILE A 534 -20.52 -3.94 14.92
CA ILE A 534 -20.67 -4.98 15.94
C ILE A 534 -19.67 -6.07 15.60
N SER A 535 -18.81 -6.42 16.55
CA SER A 535 -17.83 -7.49 16.38
C SER A 535 -17.79 -8.32 17.66
N GLY A 536 -17.62 -9.64 17.55
CA GLY A 536 -17.47 -10.46 18.73
C GLY A 536 -17.45 -11.95 18.48
N THR A 537 -17.08 -12.65 19.54
CA THR A 537 -17.02 -14.10 19.63
C THR A 537 -17.62 -14.58 20.94
N HIS A 538 -18.36 -15.65 20.89
CA HIS A 538 -18.87 -16.35 22.06
C HIS A 538 -18.56 -17.84 21.90
N GLN A 539 -17.70 -18.37 22.79
CA GLN A 539 -17.26 -19.78 22.81
C GLN A 539 -17.78 -20.45 24.06
N LYS A 540 -18.57 -21.51 23.92
CA LYS A 540 -18.97 -22.41 25.00
C LYS A 540 -18.12 -23.67 24.99
N TYR A 541 -18.08 -24.32 26.13
CA TYR A 541 -17.32 -25.54 26.35
C TYR A 541 -18.21 -26.65 26.90
N TRP A 542 -17.80 -27.89 26.70
CA TRP A 542 -18.33 -29.04 27.42
C TRP A 542 -17.76 -29.08 28.82
N ASN A 543 -18.51 -29.62 29.75
CA ASN A 543 -18.12 -29.88 31.16
C ASN A 543 -17.89 -28.60 32.01
N THR A 544 -18.24 -27.43 31.54
CA THR A 544 -18.28 -26.19 32.31
C THR A 544 -19.47 -25.31 31.87
N SER A 545 -19.94 -24.46 32.78
CA SER A 545 -20.92 -23.40 32.48
C SER A 545 -20.27 -22.13 31.98
N ASP A 546 -18.95 -22.00 32.18
CA ASP A 546 -18.21 -20.80 31.82
C ASP A 546 -18.02 -20.71 30.30
N SER A 547 -17.83 -19.51 29.81
CA SER A 547 -17.68 -19.22 28.38
C SER A 547 -16.63 -18.15 28.15
N ASP A 548 -15.95 -18.23 27.00
CA ASP A 548 -15.18 -17.09 26.50
C ASP A 548 -16.09 -16.21 25.69
N THR A 549 -16.22 -14.96 26.10
CA THR A 549 -17.11 -14.00 25.47
C THR A 549 -16.35 -12.71 25.23
N TRP A 550 -16.33 -12.28 23.99
CA TRP A 550 -15.81 -10.97 23.62
C TRP A 550 -16.77 -10.31 22.65
N TYR A 551 -17.30 -9.15 23.02
CA TYR A 551 -18.15 -8.33 22.16
C TYR A 551 -17.69 -6.88 22.16
N GLN A 552 -17.72 -6.26 21.00
CA GLN A 552 -17.51 -4.84 20.82
C GLN A 552 -18.60 -4.27 19.91
N VAL A 553 -19.24 -3.21 20.38
CA VAL A 553 -20.23 -2.44 19.63
C VAL A 553 -19.77 -1.00 19.60
N GLY A 554 -19.78 -0.36 18.44
CA GLY A 554 -19.39 1.03 18.33
C GLY A 554 -20.22 1.78 17.28
N TYR A 555 -20.48 3.03 17.60
CA TYR A 555 -21.11 4.00 16.72
C TYR A 555 -20.20 5.18 16.54
N THR A 556 -19.94 5.56 15.30
CA THR A 556 -19.10 6.71 14.96
C THR A 556 -19.85 7.60 13.98
N SER A 557 -19.85 8.91 14.24
CA SER A 557 -20.45 9.89 13.34
C SER A 557 -19.71 11.22 13.39
N SER A 558 -20.02 12.08 12.44
CA SER A 558 -19.52 13.45 12.42
C SER A 558 -20.67 14.42 12.12
N TRP A 559 -20.75 15.50 12.88
CA TRP A 559 -21.73 16.56 12.70
C TRP A 559 -21.03 17.92 12.66
N VAL A 560 -21.21 18.64 11.56
CA VAL A 560 -20.59 19.96 11.34
C VAL A 560 -19.06 19.93 11.60
N GLY A 561 -18.38 18.84 11.21
CA GLY A 561 -16.95 18.66 11.43
C GLY A 561 -16.53 18.16 12.81
N ILE A 562 -17.46 18.05 13.76
CA ILE A 562 -17.23 17.45 15.07
C ILE A 562 -17.38 15.93 14.94
N SER A 563 -16.35 15.17 15.22
CA SER A 563 -16.41 13.72 15.24
C SER A 563 -16.69 13.22 16.64
N TYR A 564 -17.58 12.22 16.75
CA TYR A 564 -17.88 11.56 18.02
C TYR A 564 -18.04 10.05 17.82
N SER A 565 -17.62 9.28 18.82
CA SER A 565 -17.81 7.83 18.86
C SER A 565 -18.26 7.37 20.23
N LEU A 566 -19.19 6.42 20.23
CA LEU A 566 -19.65 5.69 21.41
C LEU A 566 -19.26 4.23 21.21
N SER A 567 -18.64 3.61 22.20
CA SER A 567 -18.19 2.23 22.15
C SER A 567 -18.56 1.48 23.43
N PHE A 568 -18.87 0.21 23.28
CA PHE A 568 -19.12 -0.74 24.35
C PHE A 568 -18.29 -1.98 24.08
N SER A 569 -17.57 -2.48 25.09
CA SER A 569 -16.87 -3.76 25.05
C SER A 569 -17.24 -4.62 26.25
N TRP A 570 -17.30 -5.92 26.03
CA TRP A 570 -17.52 -6.95 27.05
C TRP A 570 -16.52 -8.06 26.81
N ASN A 571 -15.76 -8.40 27.87
CA ASN A 571 -14.79 -9.48 27.88
C ASN A 571 -15.00 -10.39 29.08
N GLU A 572 -15.04 -11.72 28.85
CA GLU A 572 -15.19 -12.78 29.84
C GLU A 572 -14.38 -13.97 29.35
N SER A 573 -13.57 -14.56 30.21
CA SER A 573 -12.72 -15.70 29.85
C SER A 573 -12.81 -16.80 30.90
N VAL A 574 -12.85 -18.06 30.43
CA VAL A 574 -12.85 -19.24 31.28
C VAL A 574 -11.58 -19.28 32.14
N GLY A 575 -11.76 -19.50 33.44
CA GLY A 575 -10.64 -19.57 34.39
C GLY A 575 -10.09 -18.23 34.87
N ILE A 576 -10.64 -17.12 34.36
CA ILE A 576 -10.33 -15.75 34.80
C ILE A 576 -11.54 -15.18 35.51
N PRO A 577 -11.45 -14.82 36.82
CA PRO A 577 -12.62 -14.45 37.61
C PRO A 577 -13.24 -13.10 37.29
N ASP A 578 -12.51 -12.22 36.55
CA ASP A 578 -12.96 -10.85 36.32
C ASP A 578 -13.58 -10.69 34.93
N ASN A 579 -14.90 -10.41 34.91
CA ASN A 579 -15.63 -10.01 33.73
C ASN A 579 -15.55 -8.50 33.56
N GLU A 580 -15.02 -8.04 32.42
CA GLU A 580 -14.88 -6.62 32.18
C GLU A 580 -15.88 -6.10 31.13
N ARG A 581 -16.56 -5.01 31.48
CA ARG A 581 -17.46 -4.26 30.60
C ARG A 581 -17.03 -2.81 30.59
N ILE A 582 -16.82 -2.24 29.41
CA ILE A 582 -16.40 -0.84 29.27
C ILE A 582 -17.36 -0.12 28.34
N VAL A 583 -17.80 1.06 28.76
CA VAL A 583 -18.49 2.05 27.91
C VAL A 583 -17.55 3.22 27.70
N GLY A 584 -17.31 3.61 26.43
CA GLY A 584 -16.44 4.72 26.08
C GLY A 584 -17.13 5.74 25.19
N LEU A 585 -16.92 7.01 25.47
CA LEU A 585 -17.31 8.14 24.65
C LEU A 585 -16.05 8.90 24.22
N ASN A 586 -15.90 9.16 22.92
CA ASN A 586 -14.85 10.00 22.38
C ASN A 586 -15.47 11.13 21.54
N VAL A 587 -14.99 12.35 21.72
CA VAL A 587 -15.41 13.53 20.95
C VAL A 587 -14.17 14.28 20.50
N SER A 588 -14.12 14.64 19.21
CA SER A 588 -13.04 15.45 18.62
C SER A 588 -13.65 16.65 17.90
N VAL A 589 -13.18 17.83 18.25
CA VAL A 589 -13.67 19.12 17.75
C VAL A 589 -12.52 19.87 17.08
N PRO A 590 -12.45 19.93 15.74
CA PRO A 590 -11.44 20.75 15.05
C PRO A 590 -11.58 22.23 15.38
N PHE A 591 -10.47 22.93 15.59
CA PHE A 591 -10.50 24.34 15.97
C PHE A 591 -11.07 25.26 14.90
N ASN A 592 -10.96 24.90 13.62
CA ASN A 592 -11.58 25.66 12.53
C ASN A 592 -13.10 25.74 12.66
N VAL A 593 -13.75 24.70 13.20
CA VAL A 593 -15.21 24.71 13.49
C VAL A 593 -15.54 25.72 14.57
N LEU A 594 -14.75 25.77 15.66
CA LEU A 594 -14.92 26.67 16.78
C LEU A 594 -14.67 28.13 16.37
N THR A 595 -13.69 28.37 15.51
CA THR A 595 -13.31 29.72 15.08
C THR A 595 -14.10 30.24 13.89
N LYS A 596 -14.94 29.38 13.25
CA LYS A 596 -15.69 29.67 12.00
C LYS A 596 -14.77 30.14 10.86
N ARG A 597 -13.50 29.81 10.90
CA ARG A 597 -12.51 30.11 9.86
C ARG A 597 -12.64 29.14 8.71
N ARG A 598 -12.36 29.61 7.50
CA ARG A 598 -12.17 28.72 6.37
C ARG A 598 -10.89 27.91 6.61
N TYR A 599 -11.00 26.60 6.51
CA TYR A 599 -9.85 25.69 6.65
C TYR A 599 -8.74 26.07 5.65
N THR A 600 -7.54 26.29 6.15
CA THR A 600 -6.33 26.46 5.35
C THR A 600 -5.28 25.46 5.81
N ARG A 601 -4.78 24.66 4.88
CA ARG A 601 -3.81 23.60 5.19
C ARG A 601 -2.49 24.13 5.76
N GLU A 602 -2.20 25.39 5.53
CA GLU A 602 -0.97 26.06 5.97
C GLU A 602 -0.99 26.53 7.44
N ASN A 603 -2.19 26.77 7.99
CA ASN A 603 -2.31 27.26 9.37
C ASN A 603 -2.31 26.10 10.38
N ALA A 604 -1.38 26.11 11.33
CA ALA A 604 -1.28 25.10 12.39
C ALA A 604 -2.54 25.01 13.27
N LEU A 605 -3.24 26.13 13.50
CA LEU A 605 -4.50 26.13 14.26
C LEU A 605 -5.64 25.43 13.53
N ASP A 606 -5.65 25.47 12.19
CA ASP A 606 -6.69 24.78 11.41
C ASP A 606 -6.48 23.25 11.42
N ARG A 607 -5.28 22.81 11.78
CA ARG A 607 -4.92 21.38 11.93
C ARG A 607 -4.99 20.89 13.36
N ALA A 608 -5.34 21.76 14.30
CA ALA A 608 -5.50 21.42 15.70
C ALA A 608 -6.95 21.08 16.03
N TYR A 609 -7.13 20.23 17.02
CA TYR A 609 -8.42 19.80 17.52
C TYR A 609 -8.41 19.70 19.04
N ALA A 610 -9.58 19.90 19.66
CA ALA A 610 -9.84 19.54 21.03
C ALA A 610 -10.42 18.13 21.08
N SER A 611 -9.99 17.33 22.06
CA SER A 611 -10.49 15.98 22.30
C SER A 611 -11.09 15.86 23.69
N PHE A 612 -12.10 15.02 23.80
CA PHE A 612 -12.68 14.61 25.07
C PHE A 612 -12.96 13.12 25.05
N ASN A 613 -12.40 12.40 26.03
CA ASN A 613 -12.59 10.96 26.21
C ASN A 613 -13.19 10.72 27.59
N ALA A 614 -14.21 9.86 27.67
CA ALA A 614 -14.79 9.42 28.93
C ALA A 614 -15.06 7.92 28.86
N ASN A 615 -14.65 7.18 29.88
CA ASN A 615 -14.83 5.73 29.97
C ASN A 615 -15.38 5.34 31.33
N ARG A 616 -16.18 4.26 31.34
CA ARG A 616 -16.71 3.64 32.58
C ARG A 616 -16.66 2.13 32.47
N ASN A 617 -16.09 1.46 33.45
CA ASN A 617 -16.09 -0.01 33.52
C ASN A 617 -17.15 -0.60 34.43
N SER A 618 -17.28 -1.96 34.43
CA SER A 618 -18.24 -2.71 35.28
C SER A 618 -18.02 -2.53 36.77
N ASN A 619 -16.78 -2.22 37.19
CA ASN A 619 -16.44 -2.01 38.62
C ASN A 619 -16.74 -0.60 39.09
N GLY A 620 -17.43 0.21 38.27
CA GLY A 620 -17.84 1.59 38.62
C GLY A 620 -16.69 2.60 38.50
N GLN A 621 -15.53 2.19 37.99
CA GLN A 621 -14.43 3.10 37.75
C GLN A 621 -14.72 3.97 36.53
N ASN A 622 -14.55 5.27 36.69
CA ASN A 622 -14.74 6.25 35.65
C ASN A 622 -13.42 6.94 35.35
N SER A 623 -13.18 7.24 34.10
CA SER A 623 -12.10 8.12 33.67
C SER A 623 -12.60 9.11 32.64
N TRP A 624 -12.10 10.33 32.71
CA TRP A 624 -12.30 11.32 31.66
C TRP A 624 -11.03 12.09 31.39
N LEU A 625 -10.77 12.40 30.15
CA LEU A 625 -9.64 13.21 29.70
C LEU A 625 -10.11 14.22 28.67
N ALA A 626 -9.67 15.46 28.82
CA ALA A 626 -9.82 16.50 27.84
C ALA A 626 -8.42 16.89 27.33
N GLY A 627 -8.30 17.10 26.04
CA GLY A 627 -6.99 17.34 25.44
C GLY A 627 -7.03 18.22 24.20
N VAL A 628 -5.84 18.56 23.74
CA VAL A 628 -5.60 19.27 22.48
C VAL A 628 -4.53 18.52 21.71
N GLY A 629 -4.80 18.27 20.44
CA GLY A 629 -3.86 17.64 19.54
C GLY A 629 -3.81 18.33 18.19
N GLY A 630 -2.85 17.94 17.38
CA GLY A 630 -2.72 18.47 16.02
C GLY A 630 -1.42 18.06 15.35
N THR A 631 -1.18 18.64 14.15
CA THR A 631 0.04 18.42 13.39
C THR A 631 0.81 19.72 13.20
N LEU A 632 2.13 19.64 13.29
CA LEU A 632 3.08 20.74 13.13
C LEU A 632 4.03 20.45 11.96
N LEU A 633 4.92 21.38 11.69
CA LEU A 633 5.89 21.43 10.61
C LEU A 633 5.24 21.54 9.21
N GLU A 634 6.02 21.98 8.26
CA GLU A 634 5.58 22.16 6.87
C GLU A 634 5.16 20.85 6.20
N GLY A 635 5.88 19.77 6.49
CA GLY A 635 5.57 18.42 6.01
C GLY A 635 4.41 17.72 6.72
N HIS A 636 3.76 18.35 7.72
CA HIS A 636 2.72 17.76 8.59
C HIS A 636 3.14 16.46 9.27
N ASN A 637 4.43 16.28 9.48
CA ASN A 637 5.05 15.03 9.92
C ASN A 637 5.43 15.02 11.42
N LEU A 638 5.01 16.02 12.19
CA LEU A 638 5.08 16.04 13.65
C LEU A 638 3.67 16.14 14.21
N SER A 639 3.17 15.10 14.84
CA SER A 639 1.92 15.11 15.59
C SER A 639 2.18 15.32 17.08
N TYR A 640 1.28 16.02 17.75
CA TYR A 640 1.30 16.20 19.20
C TYR A 640 -0.09 16.01 19.79
N HIS A 641 -0.14 15.59 21.05
CA HIS A 641 -1.36 15.53 21.84
C HIS A 641 -1.03 15.78 23.31
N VAL A 642 -1.79 16.67 23.95
CA VAL A 642 -1.69 16.97 25.38
C VAL A 642 -3.07 16.82 25.98
N SER A 643 -3.20 16.05 27.06
CA SER A 643 -4.47 15.80 27.72
C SER A 643 -4.33 15.82 29.24
N GLN A 644 -5.42 16.17 29.89
CA GLN A 644 -5.57 16.14 31.35
C GLN A 644 -6.98 15.70 31.72
N GLY A 645 -7.11 15.00 32.83
CA GLY A 645 -8.40 14.51 33.34
C GLY A 645 -8.30 13.93 34.72
N ASP A 646 -9.24 13.05 35.01
CA ASP A 646 -9.37 12.40 36.33
C ASP A 646 -9.79 10.94 36.14
N THR A 647 -9.28 10.07 37.00
CA THR A 647 -9.67 8.67 37.09
C THR A 647 -10.06 8.32 38.52
N SER A 648 -11.13 7.54 38.69
CA SER A 648 -11.71 7.21 40.00
C SER A 648 -10.72 6.63 41.00
N ASN A 649 -9.66 5.92 40.53
CA ASN A 649 -8.71 5.26 41.42
C ASN A 649 -7.45 6.11 41.66
N ASN A 650 -6.94 6.79 40.60
CA ASN A 650 -5.66 7.46 40.62
C ASN A 650 -5.79 8.99 40.73
N GLY A 651 -7.06 9.53 40.78
CA GLY A 651 -7.29 10.97 40.80
C GLY A 651 -6.89 11.65 39.48
N TYR A 652 -6.32 12.84 39.57
CA TYR A 652 -5.92 13.57 38.36
C TYR A 652 -4.82 12.84 37.60
N THR A 653 -4.97 12.82 36.27
CA THR A 653 -4.03 12.19 35.33
C THR A 653 -3.84 13.08 34.11
N GLY A 654 -2.69 12.96 33.47
CA GLY A 654 -2.45 13.69 32.24
C GLY A 654 -1.36 13.05 31.38
N SER A 655 -1.36 13.40 30.09
CA SER A 655 -0.37 12.93 29.15
C SER A 655 0.01 14.01 28.15
N ALA A 656 1.25 13.99 27.71
CA ALA A 656 1.76 14.78 26.60
C ALA A 656 2.56 13.87 25.67
N THR A 657 2.20 13.81 24.41
CA THR A 657 2.86 12.98 23.41
C THR A 657 3.25 13.79 22.19
N ALA A 658 4.36 13.43 21.56
CA ALA A 658 4.80 13.96 20.29
C ALA A 658 5.40 12.83 19.44
N ASN A 659 4.99 12.74 18.17
CA ASN A 659 5.48 11.75 17.22
C ASN A 659 5.97 12.46 15.96
N TRP A 660 7.22 12.22 15.60
CA TRP A 660 7.85 12.80 14.42
C TRP A 660 8.25 11.74 13.42
N GLN A 661 7.65 11.84 12.22
CA GLN A 661 7.99 11.01 11.05
C GLN A 661 9.08 11.73 10.25
N ALA A 662 10.34 11.41 10.54
CA ALA A 662 11.48 11.94 9.81
C ALA A 662 11.80 11.10 8.57
N ALA A 663 12.68 11.59 7.69
CA ALA A 663 13.10 10.87 6.49
C ALA A 663 13.83 9.54 6.81
N TYR A 664 14.50 9.50 7.95
CA TYR A 664 15.37 8.38 8.35
C TYR A 664 14.78 7.48 9.44
N GLY A 665 13.53 7.71 9.83
CA GLY A 665 12.84 6.95 10.86
C GLY A 665 11.74 7.74 11.54
N THR A 666 11.12 7.15 12.55
CA THR A 666 10.10 7.79 13.37
C THR A 666 10.55 7.85 14.83
N LEU A 667 10.29 8.98 15.47
CA LEU A 667 10.58 9.21 16.89
C LEU A 667 9.30 9.61 17.59
N GLY A 668 8.89 8.83 18.59
CA GLY A 668 7.83 9.15 19.53
C GLY A 668 8.39 9.44 20.90
N VAL A 669 7.84 10.44 21.58
CA VAL A 669 8.10 10.72 22.99
C VAL A 669 6.80 11.00 23.70
N GLY A 670 6.68 10.53 24.95
CA GLY A 670 5.50 10.73 25.78
C GLY A 670 5.90 10.96 27.23
N TYR A 671 5.11 11.78 27.89
CA TYR A 671 5.17 11.97 29.33
C TYR A 671 3.77 11.74 29.89
N ASN A 672 3.64 10.83 30.83
CA ASN A 672 2.40 10.56 31.51
C ASN A 672 2.58 10.79 33.01
N TYR A 673 1.56 11.30 33.66
CA TYR A 673 1.54 11.45 35.11
C TYR A 673 0.13 11.17 35.66
N ASP A 674 0.10 10.66 36.84
CA ASP A 674 -1.08 10.64 37.71
C ASP A 674 -0.69 11.14 39.11
N ARG A 675 -1.55 10.96 40.08
CA ARG A 675 -1.37 11.43 41.47
C ARG A 675 -0.07 10.91 42.09
N ASP A 676 0.29 9.64 41.82
CA ASP A 676 1.34 8.92 42.54
C ASP A 676 2.52 8.53 41.66
N GLN A 677 2.31 8.57 40.32
CA GLN A 677 3.29 8.10 39.38
C GLN A 677 3.51 9.08 38.21
N HIS A 678 4.70 9.05 37.67
CA HIS A 678 5.04 9.71 36.41
C HIS A 678 6.02 8.85 35.62
N ASP A 679 5.85 8.84 34.30
CA ASP A 679 6.72 8.10 33.40
C ASP A 679 6.98 8.86 32.11
N VAL A 680 8.16 8.62 31.59
CA VAL A 680 8.57 9.05 30.25
C VAL A 680 8.65 7.80 29.39
N ASN A 681 7.96 7.82 28.26
CA ASN A 681 8.08 6.78 27.25
C ASN A 681 8.65 7.35 25.95
N TRP A 682 9.33 6.50 25.19
CA TRP A 682 9.84 6.85 23.88
C TRP A 682 9.78 5.66 22.93
N GLN A 683 9.68 5.97 21.67
CA GLN A 683 9.71 5.00 20.59
C GLN A 683 10.63 5.50 19.49
N LEU A 684 11.53 4.63 19.04
CA LEU A 684 12.37 4.87 17.88
C LEU A 684 12.18 3.71 16.92
N SER A 685 11.76 3.99 15.69
CA SER A 685 11.60 2.96 14.67
C SER A 685 12.08 3.43 13.31
N GLY A 686 12.58 2.49 12.51
CA GLY A 686 13.10 2.82 11.19
C GLY A 686 13.63 1.61 10.46
N GLY A 687 14.12 1.88 9.25
CA GLY A 687 14.72 0.90 8.37
C GLY A 687 16.14 1.26 7.97
N VAL A 688 16.95 0.23 7.77
CA VAL A 688 18.31 0.34 7.21
C VAL A 688 18.38 -0.57 6.00
N VAL A 689 18.72 -0.01 4.85
CA VAL A 689 18.82 -0.73 3.58
C VAL A 689 20.24 -0.65 3.06
N GLY A 690 20.91 -1.80 3.03
CA GLY A 690 22.23 -1.95 2.39
C GLY A 690 22.04 -2.39 0.93
N HIS A 691 22.64 -1.69 0.00
CA HIS A 691 22.54 -1.96 -1.44
C HIS A 691 23.87 -1.65 -2.14
N GLU A 692 24.00 -1.95 -3.42
CA GLU A 692 25.25 -1.79 -4.20
C GLU A 692 25.89 -0.40 -4.13
N ASN A 693 25.07 0.65 -3.88
CA ASN A 693 25.53 2.03 -3.80
C ASN A 693 25.69 2.56 -2.36
N GLY A 694 25.68 1.66 -1.36
CA GLY A 694 25.89 2.00 0.06
C GLY A 694 24.68 1.72 0.94
N ILE A 695 24.54 2.48 2.02
CA ILE A 695 23.48 2.31 3.03
C ILE A 695 22.52 3.49 2.95
N THR A 696 21.21 3.21 2.92
CA THR A 696 20.13 4.21 2.99
C THR A 696 19.28 3.96 4.22
N LEU A 697 19.11 4.98 5.06
CA LEU A 697 18.19 4.96 6.19
C LEU A 697 16.79 5.34 5.74
N SER A 698 15.76 4.79 6.39
CA SER A 698 14.37 5.01 6.03
C SER A 698 13.44 5.02 7.25
N GLN A 699 12.21 5.43 7.03
CA GLN A 699 11.09 5.07 7.90
C GLN A 699 10.95 3.54 7.98
N PRO A 700 10.14 3.01 8.92
CA PRO A 700 9.96 1.55 9.03
C PRO A 700 9.64 0.90 7.69
N LEU A 701 10.35 -0.18 7.38
CA LEU A 701 10.20 -0.93 6.14
C LEU A 701 8.93 -1.77 6.17
N GLY A 702 8.29 -1.91 5.01
CA GLY A 702 7.33 -2.97 4.75
C GLY A 702 8.02 -4.28 4.37
N ASP A 703 7.21 -5.29 4.08
CA ASP A 703 7.74 -6.54 3.54
C ASP A 703 8.39 -6.31 2.17
N THR A 704 7.76 -5.52 1.32
CA THR A 704 8.22 -5.14 -0.02
C THR A 704 8.44 -3.63 -0.11
N ASN A 705 9.57 -3.21 -0.68
CA ASN A 705 10.00 -1.82 -0.65
C ASN A 705 10.57 -1.36 -2.00
N VAL A 706 10.60 -0.04 -2.23
CA VAL A 706 11.21 0.57 -3.42
C VAL A 706 12.39 1.44 -3.02
N LEU A 707 13.57 1.14 -3.55
CA LEU A 707 14.73 2.02 -3.47
C LEU A 707 14.64 3.07 -4.60
N ILE A 708 14.52 4.31 -4.23
CA ILE A 708 14.54 5.46 -5.12
C ILE A 708 15.99 5.84 -5.36
N LYS A 709 16.39 5.95 -6.64
CA LYS A 709 17.74 6.35 -7.07
C LYS A 709 17.63 7.58 -7.98
N ALA A 710 17.95 8.73 -7.43
CA ALA A 710 18.02 10.03 -8.12
C ALA A 710 19.37 10.69 -7.81
N PRO A 711 20.48 10.24 -8.40
CA PRO A 711 21.83 10.64 -8.02
C PRO A 711 22.02 12.15 -8.00
N GLY A 712 22.50 12.70 -6.86
CA GLY A 712 22.74 14.12 -6.65
C GLY A 712 21.48 14.97 -6.38
N ALA A 713 20.29 14.40 -6.47
CA ALA A 713 19.04 15.06 -6.09
C ALA A 713 18.77 14.87 -4.59
N GLY A 714 19.59 15.47 -3.73
CA GLY A 714 19.45 15.41 -2.29
C GLY A 714 18.35 16.32 -1.76
N GLY A 715 17.59 15.84 -0.74
CA GLY A 715 16.52 16.61 -0.07
C GLY A 715 15.22 16.73 -0.87
N VAL A 716 15.06 15.96 -1.96
CA VAL A 716 13.84 15.96 -2.78
C VAL A 716 12.77 15.11 -2.14
N ARG A 717 11.55 15.68 -2.01
CA ARG A 717 10.39 15.01 -1.45
C ARG A 717 9.81 14.00 -2.44
N ILE A 718 9.32 12.89 -1.91
CA ILE A 718 8.55 11.92 -2.68
C ILE A 718 7.06 12.29 -2.58
N GLU A 719 6.38 12.41 -3.72
CA GLU A 719 4.95 12.73 -3.75
C GLU A 719 4.12 11.69 -2.98
N ASN A 720 3.10 12.16 -2.27
CA ASN A 720 2.16 11.34 -1.49
C ASN A 720 2.82 10.49 -0.40
N GLN A 721 4.05 10.81 0.00
CA GLN A 721 4.77 10.16 1.09
C GLN A 721 5.10 11.16 2.19
N THR A 722 4.57 10.95 3.40
CA THR A 722 4.81 11.86 4.52
C THR A 722 6.22 11.71 5.05
N GLY A 723 6.98 12.80 5.01
CA GLY A 723 8.32 12.87 5.60
C GLY A 723 9.43 12.15 4.83
N ILE A 724 9.14 11.48 3.70
CA ILE A 724 10.18 10.80 2.91
C ILE A 724 10.87 11.80 1.98
N LEU A 725 12.19 11.90 2.16
CA LEU A 725 13.09 12.75 1.38
C LEU A 725 14.29 11.93 0.92
N THR A 726 14.83 12.25 -0.24
CA THR A 726 16.10 11.69 -0.69
C THR A 726 17.25 12.14 0.22
N ASP A 727 18.20 11.24 0.52
CA ASP A 727 19.41 11.55 1.26
C ASP A 727 20.34 12.47 0.44
N TRP A 728 21.47 12.87 1.04
CA TRP A 728 22.45 13.75 0.38
C TRP A 728 23.04 13.19 -0.91
N ARG A 729 22.93 11.86 -1.16
CA ARG A 729 23.37 11.18 -2.39
C ARG A 729 22.26 11.09 -3.43
N GLY A 730 20.99 11.35 -3.05
CA GLY A 730 19.81 11.21 -3.90
C GLY A 730 19.12 9.86 -3.74
N TYR A 731 19.27 9.17 -2.60
CA TYR A 731 18.60 7.90 -2.32
C TYR A 731 17.51 8.06 -1.27
N ALA A 732 16.42 7.34 -1.44
CA ALA A 732 15.35 7.18 -0.45
C ALA A 732 14.72 5.80 -0.57
N VAL A 733 14.01 5.36 0.46
CA VAL A 733 13.22 4.13 0.42
C VAL A 733 11.77 4.48 0.60
N MET A 734 10.92 4.03 -0.32
CA MET A 734 9.47 4.01 -0.18
C MET A 734 9.06 2.64 0.37
N PRO A 735 8.57 2.57 1.62
CA PRO A 735 8.11 1.32 2.21
C PRO A 735 6.73 0.92 1.68
N TYR A 736 6.31 -0.31 1.98
CA TYR A 736 4.96 -0.83 1.72
C TYR A 736 4.54 -0.81 0.25
N ALA A 737 5.43 -1.18 -0.66
CA ALA A 737 5.07 -1.34 -2.05
C ALA A 737 4.07 -2.48 -2.25
N THR A 738 3.07 -2.24 -3.10
CA THR A 738 2.05 -3.25 -3.43
C THR A 738 2.64 -4.29 -4.36
N VAL A 739 2.64 -5.55 -3.94
CA VAL A 739 3.22 -6.67 -4.69
C VAL A 739 2.40 -7.00 -5.94
N TYR A 740 3.10 -7.35 -7.02
CA TYR A 740 2.50 -7.71 -8.31
C TYR A 740 1.56 -6.65 -8.87
N ARG A 741 1.79 -5.37 -8.51
CA ARG A 741 1.02 -4.20 -8.97
C ARG A 741 1.97 -3.07 -9.38
N TYR A 742 1.50 -2.20 -10.29
CA TYR A 742 2.23 -0.98 -10.59
C TYR A 742 2.26 -0.05 -9.38
N ASN A 743 3.46 0.24 -8.92
CA ASN A 743 3.72 1.28 -7.93
C ASN A 743 4.26 2.50 -8.64
N ARG A 744 3.52 3.60 -8.59
CA ARG A 744 3.93 4.89 -9.14
C ARG A 744 4.76 5.64 -8.09
N ILE A 745 5.99 5.96 -8.44
CA ILE A 745 6.90 6.78 -7.64
C ILE A 745 7.10 8.10 -8.38
N ALA A 746 6.86 9.22 -7.71
CA ALA A 746 7.07 10.54 -8.28
C ALA A 746 7.89 11.42 -7.34
N LEU A 747 8.83 12.15 -7.94
CA LEU A 747 9.62 13.16 -7.27
C LEU A 747 8.87 14.49 -7.30
N ASP A 748 8.74 15.16 -6.14
CA ASP A 748 8.18 16.51 -6.08
C ASP A 748 9.19 17.54 -6.61
N THR A 749 8.98 17.93 -7.86
CA THR A 749 9.86 18.87 -8.57
C THR A 749 9.95 20.25 -7.90
N ASN A 750 8.94 20.64 -7.11
CA ASN A 750 8.96 21.93 -6.38
C ASN A 750 9.98 21.94 -5.23
N THR A 751 10.41 20.78 -4.78
CA THR A 751 11.42 20.65 -3.72
C THR A 751 12.83 20.45 -4.24
N MET A 752 12.99 20.36 -5.56
CA MET A 752 14.30 20.26 -6.20
C MET A 752 15.07 21.58 -6.15
N GLY A 753 16.36 21.51 -5.85
CA GLY A 753 17.25 22.65 -5.93
C GLY A 753 17.35 23.20 -7.36
N ASN A 754 17.74 24.49 -7.49
CA ASN A 754 17.87 25.17 -8.78
C ASN A 754 18.89 24.51 -9.74
N SER A 755 19.82 23.74 -9.20
CA SER A 755 20.87 23.04 -9.97
C SER A 755 20.51 21.59 -10.32
N ILE A 756 19.31 21.15 -10.00
CA ILE A 756 18.87 19.75 -10.24
C ILE A 756 17.77 19.77 -11.30
N ASP A 757 17.94 19.00 -12.32
CA ASP A 757 16.92 18.71 -13.32
C ASP A 757 16.71 17.21 -13.45
N VAL A 758 15.49 16.79 -13.76
CA VAL A 758 15.15 15.38 -13.94
C VAL A 758 14.40 15.22 -15.26
N GLU A 759 14.86 14.29 -16.08
CA GLU A 759 14.22 14.06 -17.38
C GLU A 759 12.81 13.51 -17.23
N LYS A 760 12.62 12.62 -16.27
CA LYS A 760 11.33 12.01 -15.92
C LYS A 760 11.20 12.02 -14.40
N ASN A 761 10.21 12.72 -13.88
CA ASN A 761 9.94 12.77 -12.44
C ASN A 761 9.05 11.64 -11.92
N ILE A 762 8.60 10.74 -12.80
CA ILE A 762 7.74 9.60 -12.48
C ILE A 762 8.42 8.31 -12.96
N SER A 763 8.41 7.29 -12.11
CA SER A 763 8.82 5.92 -12.41
C SER A 763 7.75 4.95 -11.89
N SER A 764 7.56 3.83 -12.57
CA SER A 764 6.65 2.76 -12.16
C SER A 764 7.39 1.43 -12.06
N VAL A 765 7.15 0.67 -10.99
CA VAL A 765 7.77 -0.63 -10.74
C VAL A 765 6.72 -1.65 -10.29
N VAL A 766 6.95 -2.93 -10.56
CA VAL A 766 6.05 -4.05 -10.20
C VAL A 766 6.83 -5.07 -9.37
N PRO A 767 6.92 -4.91 -8.06
CA PRO A 767 7.72 -5.80 -7.21
C PRO A 767 7.07 -7.17 -6.98
N THR A 768 7.89 -8.22 -6.88
CA THR A 768 7.48 -9.50 -6.28
C THR A 768 7.48 -9.41 -4.76
N GLN A 769 6.86 -10.40 -4.10
CA GLN A 769 6.77 -10.48 -2.63
C GLN A 769 8.16 -10.41 -1.97
N GLY A 770 8.31 -9.53 -0.99
CA GLY A 770 9.56 -9.35 -0.24
C GLY A 770 10.72 -8.71 -1.02
N ALA A 771 10.49 -8.24 -2.24
CA ALA A 771 11.53 -7.60 -3.06
C ALA A 771 11.89 -6.20 -2.57
N LEU A 772 13.13 -5.81 -2.82
CA LEU A 772 13.55 -4.42 -2.87
C LEU A 772 13.76 -4.08 -4.35
N VAL A 773 12.80 -3.41 -4.97
CA VAL A 773 12.92 -2.98 -6.37
C VAL A 773 13.48 -1.58 -6.46
N ARG A 774 14.03 -1.20 -7.62
CA ARG A 774 14.68 0.09 -7.79
C ARG A 774 13.94 0.97 -8.80
N ALA A 775 13.51 2.15 -8.36
CA ALA A 775 13.00 3.22 -9.21
C ALA A 775 14.17 4.16 -9.59
N ASN A 776 14.56 4.15 -10.85
CA ASN A 776 15.64 4.99 -11.36
C ASN A 776 15.09 6.30 -11.90
N PHE A 777 15.76 7.39 -11.56
CA PHE A 777 15.51 8.73 -12.08
C PHE A 777 16.81 9.27 -12.68
N ASP A 778 16.75 9.61 -13.96
CA ASP A 778 17.89 10.21 -14.66
C ASP A 778 17.95 11.69 -14.31
N THR A 779 18.87 12.03 -13.43
CA THR A 779 19.08 13.38 -12.92
C THR A 779 20.23 14.05 -13.65
N ARG A 780 20.09 15.33 -13.96
CA ARG A 780 21.12 16.20 -14.47
C ARG A 780 21.45 17.25 -13.43
N ILE A 781 22.73 17.34 -13.08
CA ILE A 781 23.21 18.33 -12.10
C ILE A 781 24.00 19.39 -12.87
N GLY A 782 23.55 20.64 -12.78
CA GLY A 782 24.18 21.74 -13.46
C GLY A 782 23.33 23.00 -13.45
N VAL A 783 23.76 23.99 -14.21
CA VAL A 783 23.10 25.30 -14.26
C VAL A 783 21.96 25.27 -15.29
N ARG A 784 20.85 25.95 -14.97
CA ARG A 784 19.86 26.32 -15.99
C ARG A 784 20.32 27.62 -16.62
N ALA A 785 20.76 27.57 -17.88
CA ALA A 785 21.34 28.71 -18.59
C ALA A 785 20.50 29.09 -19.79
N LEU A 786 20.26 30.38 -19.96
CA LEU A 786 19.73 30.97 -21.18
C LEU A 786 20.91 31.70 -21.84
N ILE A 787 21.42 31.11 -22.93
CA ILE A 787 22.63 31.59 -23.61
C ILE A 787 22.24 32.24 -24.94
N THR A 788 22.50 33.55 -25.10
CA THR A 788 22.35 34.23 -26.40
C THR A 788 23.59 33.95 -27.26
N VAL A 789 23.43 33.20 -28.31
CA VAL A 789 24.51 32.80 -29.19
C VAL A 789 24.51 33.67 -30.43
N THR A 790 25.68 34.32 -30.70
CA THR A 790 25.85 35.21 -31.85
C THR A 790 27.03 34.78 -32.72
N GLN A 791 26.92 34.96 -34.05
CA GLN A 791 28.00 34.76 -34.99
C GLN A 791 28.20 36.02 -35.84
N GLY A 792 29.42 36.56 -35.88
CA GLY A 792 29.70 37.79 -36.61
C GLY A 792 28.84 38.99 -36.18
N GLY A 793 28.42 39.06 -34.87
CA GLY A 793 27.58 40.12 -34.36
C GLY A 793 26.10 39.97 -34.68
N LYS A 794 25.63 38.87 -35.29
CA LYS A 794 24.22 38.54 -35.56
C LYS A 794 23.82 37.30 -34.77
N PRO A 795 22.57 37.18 -34.34
CA PRO A 795 22.06 35.95 -33.74
C PRO A 795 22.24 34.77 -34.67
N VAL A 796 22.55 33.56 -34.11
CA VAL A 796 22.55 32.32 -34.91
C VAL A 796 21.13 32.01 -35.37
N PRO A 797 20.93 31.31 -36.51
CA PRO A 797 19.62 31.08 -37.09
C PRO A 797 18.62 30.39 -36.12
N PHE A 798 17.38 30.89 -36.08
CA PHE A 798 16.27 30.28 -35.35
C PHE A 798 16.07 28.82 -35.80
N GLY A 799 15.76 27.92 -34.87
CA GLY A 799 15.54 26.50 -35.15
C GLY A 799 16.82 25.68 -35.31
N SER A 800 18.00 26.28 -35.15
CA SER A 800 19.28 25.56 -35.22
C SER A 800 19.37 24.56 -34.06
N LEU A 801 19.88 23.36 -34.30
CA LEU A 801 20.18 22.36 -33.28
C LEU A 801 21.44 22.76 -32.51
N VAL A 802 21.37 22.64 -31.19
CA VAL A 802 22.48 22.92 -30.28
C VAL A 802 22.79 21.65 -29.49
N ARG A 803 24.07 21.30 -29.42
CA ARG A 803 24.56 20.21 -28.59
C ARG A 803 25.71 20.71 -27.72
N GLU A 804 25.61 20.47 -26.42
CA GLU A 804 26.72 20.66 -25.50
C GLU A 804 27.66 19.44 -25.58
N ASN A 805 28.95 19.68 -25.87
CA ASN A 805 29.89 18.61 -26.28
C ASN A 805 30.27 17.66 -25.14
N SER A 806 30.34 18.13 -23.89
CA SER A 806 30.80 17.31 -22.76
C SER A 806 29.68 16.45 -22.14
N THR A 807 28.47 16.96 -22.09
CA THR A 807 27.33 16.29 -21.48
C THR A 807 26.38 15.64 -22.48
N GLY A 808 26.50 16.06 -23.78
CA GLY A 808 25.60 15.61 -24.82
C GLY A 808 24.20 16.23 -24.76
N ILE A 809 23.98 17.21 -23.90
CA ILE A 809 22.69 17.93 -23.80
C ILE A 809 22.36 18.59 -25.12
N THR A 810 21.15 18.37 -25.60
CA THR A 810 20.67 18.97 -26.85
C THR A 810 19.60 20.00 -26.57
N SER A 811 19.56 21.05 -27.38
CA SER A 811 18.57 22.12 -27.33
C SER A 811 18.36 22.70 -28.75
N MET A 812 17.48 23.67 -28.85
CA MET A 812 17.23 24.39 -30.10
C MET A 812 17.36 25.89 -29.87
N VAL A 813 17.83 26.60 -30.89
CA VAL A 813 17.90 28.05 -30.87
C VAL A 813 16.50 28.62 -31.01
N GLY A 814 16.12 29.44 -30.06
CA GLY A 814 14.88 30.24 -30.06
C GLY A 814 15.09 31.61 -30.70
N ASP A 815 14.18 32.55 -30.36
CA ASP A 815 14.26 33.91 -30.82
C ASP A 815 15.55 34.60 -30.41
N ASP A 816 16.06 35.53 -31.23
CA ASP A 816 17.29 36.33 -30.98
C ASP A 816 18.53 35.49 -30.65
N GLY A 817 18.60 34.22 -31.12
CA GLY A 817 19.74 33.36 -30.91
C GLY A 817 19.78 32.76 -29.48
N GLN A 818 18.69 32.79 -28.75
CA GLN A 818 18.61 32.26 -27.39
C GLN A 818 18.57 30.73 -27.36
N VAL A 819 19.39 30.16 -26.50
CA VAL A 819 19.50 28.72 -26.26
C VAL A 819 19.26 28.44 -24.78
N TYR A 820 18.26 27.68 -24.45
CA TYR A 820 18.03 27.22 -23.09
C TYR A 820 18.70 25.86 -22.87
N LEU A 821 19.56 25.79 -21.85
CA LEU A 821 20.21 24.55 -21.41
C LEU A 821 19.83 24.27 -19.96
N SER A 822 19.42 23.04 -19.64
CA SER A 822 19.23 22.55 -18.30
C SER A 822 20.28 21.49 -17.95
N GLY A 823 20.92 21.64 -16.78
CA GLY A 823 22.02 20.78 -16.35
C GLY A 823 23.37 21.14 -17.00
N ALA A 824 23.54 22.37 -17.49
CA ALA A 824 24.77 22.80 -18.10
C ALA A 824 25.94 22.84 -17.11
N PRO A 825 27.15 22.38 -17.49
CA PRO A 825 28.34 22.56 -16.67
C PRO A 825 28.72 24.05 -16.59
N LEU A 826 29.53 24.42 -15.59
CA LEU A 826 29.95 25.82 -15.40
C LEU A 826 30.79 26.36 -16.57
N SER A 827 31.38 25.52 -17.40
CA SER A 827 32.04 25.88 -18.64
C SER A 827 31.91 24.75 -19.67
N GLY A 828 31.74 25.10 -20.93
CA GLY A 828 31.58 24.09 -21.97
C GLY A 828 31.57 24.67 -23.37
N GLU A 829 31.31 23.81 -24.34
CA GLU A 829 31.29 24.13 -25.77
C GLU A 829 29.93 23.72 -26.37
N LEU A 830 29.29 24.66 -27.07
CA LEU A 830 28.07 24.43 -27.81
C LEU A 830 28.36 24.25 -29.29
N LEU A 831 28.05 23.10 -29.82
CA LEU A 831 27.99 22.90 -31.28
C LEU A 831 26.62 23.33 -31.78
N VAL A 832 26.56 24.39 -32.57
CA VAL A 832 25.31 24.89 -33.16
C VAL A 832 25.29 24.54 -34.64
N GLN A 833 24.22 23.91 -35.11
CA GLN A 833 24.08 23.41 -36.49
C GLN A 833 22.71 23.80 -37.06
N TRP A 834 22.71 24.45 -38.24
CA TRP A 834 21.49 24.91 -38.97
C TRP A 834 21.35 24.34 -40.38
N GLY A 835 22.18 23.37 -40.74
CA GLY A 835 22.12 22.63 -42.00
C GLY A 835 23.21 21.57 -42.09
N ASP A 836 23.24 20.83 -43.21
CA ASP A 836 24.15 19.70 -43.40
C ASP A 836 25.54 20.11 -43.95
N GLY A 837 25.71 21.35 -44.40
CA GLY A 837 26.93 21.88 -44.95
C GLY A 837 28.01 22.18 -43.90
N ALA A 838 29.30 22.09 -44.29
CA ALA A 838 30.41 22.44 -43.40
C ALA A 838 30.34 23.87 -42.87
N ASN A 839 29.75 24.78 -43.68
CA ASN A 839 29.52 26.19 -43.30
C ASN A 839 28.24 26.44 -42.48
N SER A 840 27.43 25.41 -42.26
CA SER A 840 26.16 25.50 -41.54
C SER A 840 26.30 25.08 -40.07
N ARG A 841 27.49 25.24 -39.48
CA ARG A 841 27.77 24.90 -38.08
C ARG A 841 28.80 25.84 -37.47
N CYS A 842 28.74 26.05 -36.19
CA CYS A 842 29.74 26.81 -35.43
C CYS A 842 29.86 26.30 -33.98
N ILE A 843 30.93 26.68 -33.30
CA ILE A 843 31.21 26.30 -31.91
C ILE A 843 31.25 27.59 -31.09
N ALA A 844 30.46 27.58 -30.00
CA ALA A 844 30.42 28.66 -29.00
C ALA A 844 30.97 28.17 -27.66
N HIS A 845 31.94 28.85 -27.10
CA HIS A 845 32.46 28.59 -25.76
C HIS A 845 31.70 29.45 -24.76
N TYR A 846 31.35 28.90 -23.63
CA TYR A 846 30.69 29.62 -22.55
C TYR A 846 31.32 29.31 -21.18
N VAL A 847 31.26 30.29 -20.27
CA VAL A 847 31.67 30.18 -18.88
C VAL A 847 30.62 30.84 -18.00
N LEU A 848 30.06 30.07 -17.06
CA LEU A 848 29.05 30.50 -16.10
C LEU A 848 29.72 30.81 -14.75
N PRO A 849 29.33 31.90 -14.07
CA PRO A 849 29.79 32.19 -12.70
C PRO A 849 29.42 31.08 -11.73
N LYS A 850 30.21 30.79 -10.72
CA LYS A 850 29.88 29.78 -9.69
C LYS A 850 28.56 30.04 -8.97
N GLN A 851 28.15 31.29 -8.84
CA GLN A 851 26.85 31.69 -8.27
C GLN A 851 25.65 31.20 -9.06
N SER A 852 25.83 30.86 -10.34
CA SER A 852 24.80 30.33 -11.23
C SER A 852 24.14 29.03 -10.71
N LEU A 853 24.86 28.24 -9.91
CA LEU A 853 24.29 27.04 -9.28
C LEU A 853 23.18 27.33 -8.28
N GLN A 854 23.10 28.55 -7.76
CA GLN A 854 22.08 28.97 -6.80
C GLN A 854 20.95 29.79 -7.43
N GLN A 855 21.11 30.16 -8.72
CA GLN A 855 20.11 30.97 -9.46
C GLN A 855 19.13 30.06 -10.18
N ALA A 856 17.87 30.51 -10.28
CA ALA A 856 16.85 29.78 -11.01
C ALA A 856 17.18 29.63 -12.51
N VAL A 857 17.70 30.70 -13.13
CA VAL A 857 18.22 30.73 -14.51
C VAL A 857 19.35 31.76 -14.58
N THR A 858 20.43 31.42 -15.24
CA THR A 858 21.54 32.33 -15.52
C THR A 858 21.49 32.76 -17.00
N VAL A 859 21.52 34.07 -17.26
CA VAL A 859 21.52 34.63 -18.61
C VAL A 859 22.92 35.11 -18.96
N ILE A 860 23.47 34.61 -20.07
CA ILE A 860 24.78 35.02 -20.61
C ILE A 860 24.73 35.13 -22.13
N SER A 861 25.80 35.68 -22.74
CA SER A 861 26.02 35.70 -24.16
C SER A 861 27.27 34.92 -24.52
N ALA A 862 27.26 34.24 -25.65
CA ALA A 862 28.38 33.49 -26.18
C ALA A 862 28.57 33.78 -27.67
N VAL A 863 29.82 33.83 -28.11
CA VAL A 863 30.15 34.08 -29.52
C VAL A 863 30.51 32.75 -30.19
N CYS A 864 29.85 32.48 -31.30
CA CYS A 864 30.03 31.27 -32.06
C CYS A 864 31.04 31.49 -33.20
N THR A 865 32.05 30.65 -33.30
CA THR A 865 33.10 30.71 -34.33
C THR A 865 33.03 29.47 -35.21
N HIS A 866 33.51 29.61 -36.48
CA HIS A 866 33.59 28.43 -37.34
C HIS A 866 34.60 27.40 -36.79
N PRO A 867 34.31 26.08 -36.90
CA PRO A 867 35.28 25.07 -36.58
C PRO A 867 36.52 25.21 -37.48
N GLY A 868 37.67 25.65 -36.95
CA GLY A 868 38.92 25.80 -37.67
C GLY A 868 39.36 27.23 -37.99
N SER A 869 38.68 28.26 -37.40
CA SER A 869 39.14 29.64 -37.45
C SER A 869 39.97 29.98 -36.21
#